data_75e70ec748749d3907ba7249c5419d82
#
_entry.id   75e70ec748749d3907ba7249c5419d82
#
_cell.length_a   1.000
_cell.length_b   1.000
_cell.length_c   1.000
_cell.angle_alpha   90.00
_cell.angle_beta   90.00
_cell.angle_gamma   90.00
#
_symmetry.space_group_name_H-M   'P 1'
#
loop_
_entity.id
_entity.type
_entity.pdbx_description
1 polymer ?
#
loop_
_entity_poly.entity_id
_entity_poly.type
_entity_poly.pdbx_seq_one_letter_code
_entity_poly.pdbx_strand_id
1 'polypeptide(L)'
;MNGEIHHYGSLRLIRVDETKWELTWNKMIERWHYLASSDMVGSLVKYFIVLDEWIVGAISFCAASYRLGPRDKFIGWNSTIRKEYLPRIVENNRFLILPCVKIKNLASATLAESVRRLKVDWHDKYGVCPVLIETFVDVSRFTGVCYRASNWEYLGQTQGYSRNTSGFTYHGNKKAIYVYVIDKLFKREFKPSIDRLNNTTKELEKMINGIPQWYPTLTEKIGLNKMTDEDVRRYLAEHLSTYTPYLSRTEHYQHFVSMTQGLLSDLERKSIEPIALAFEGTDNVRVLTKFMSDAKWNENDMKRAYQNELADMLSADGGMITGDDTCFPKKGSNSVGVARQYCGNTGKTDNCQSAPMIGYVSGKGYGLFDWRLYMPQSWFEDSHKDMREKCKVPDYISFETKHKILLGMIKSAHERGNLKAKYVGVDASYGSDSAFLDALPENLVYFADVRKNQLVFASRPETYVPEYKGKGKHPQKPVASAKPVTVEAIAANESTPFNDVALGIGAKGPIFSKDKVIRVVEVRDGLPGKDIWLYVRQLEDGSLKYSLTNAQASSTLEEIRKPALLRWSIEQCFKELKDYLGMDHYEARNWVAFHRYILLSNISHLFINKLRNMFSAKMHTPGATPYIEHPVPADEFLDAAIQLGNNEPITNDKIKAVPDRPQQVLTIGLVQKIVNTAFVKIGRLREEIDYQMRTAAAAFESHSRAKLEQALAKREAAAT
;
A
#
# COMPACT_ATOMS: atom_id res chain seq x y z
N MET A 1 16.12 -24.69 -41.94
CA MET A 1 16.29 -26.12 -41.54
C MET A 1 14.87 -26.71 -41.38
N ASN A 2 14.67 -27.91 -41.95
CA ASN A 2 13.35 -28.57 -41.95
C ASN A 2 13.52 -30.05 -41.62
N GLY A 3 12.51 -30.70 -41.05
CA GLY A 3 12.51 -32.14 -40.78
C GLY A 3 12.13 -32.49 -39.35
N GLU A 4 12.59 -33.64 -38.88
CA GLU A 4 12.42 -34.11 -37.50
C GLU A 4 13.75 -34.07 -36.75
N ILE A 5 13.68 -33.82 -35.42
CA ILE A 5 14.89 -33.61 -34.61
C ILE A 5 15.86 -34.81 -34.64
N HIS A 6 15.36 -36.03 -34.80
CA HIS A 6 16.22 -37.23 -34.85
C HIS A 6 17.05 -37.35 -36.13
N HIS A 7 16.79 -36.50 -37.12
CA HIS A 7 17.64 -36.40 -38.33
C HIS A 7 18.91 -35.53 -38.12
N TYR A 8 19.01 -34.90 -36.94
CA TYR A 8 20.14 -34.05 -36.57
C TYR A 8 20.92 -34.69 -35.42
N GLY A 9 22.15 -34.29 -35.23
CA GLY A 9 23.04 -34.91 -34.25
C GLY A 9 22.82 -34.47 -32.83
N SER A 10 23.39 -33.35 -32.41
CA SER A 10 23.35 -32.91 -31.01
C SER A 10 22.61 -31.62 -30.79
N LEU A 11 21.60 -31.65 -29.93
CA LEU A 11 20.98 -30.47 -29.36
C LEU A 11 21.74 -30.04 -28.10
N ARG A 12 22.23 -28.81 -28.06
CA ARG A 12 22.98 -28.24 -26.94
C ARG A 12 22.44 -26.87 -26.57
N LEU A 13 22.50 -26.54 -25.29
CA LEU A 13 22.30 -25.20 -24.78
C LEU A 13 23.64 -24.59 -24.40
N ILE A 14 23.97 -23.46 -25.02
CA ILE A 14 25.24 -22.75 -24.74
C ILE A 14 24.89 -21.51 -23.94
N ARG A 15 25.33 -21.45 -22.68
CA ARG A 15 25.13 -20.28 -21.80
C ARG A 15 25.90 -19.08 -22.33
N VAL A 16 25.24 -17.93 -22.42
CA VAL A 16 25.80 -16.73 -23.05
C VAL A 16 25.73 -15.48 -22.18
N ASP A 17 25.01 -15.52 -21.07
CA ASP A 17 24.98 -14.40 -20.10
C ASP A 17 26.43 -14.20 -19.56
N GLU A 18 26.79 -12.91 -19.36
CA GLU A 18 28.14 -12.49 -18.93
C GLU A 18 29.25 -12.84 -19.93
N THR A 19 28.91 -13.10 -21.19
CA THR A 19 29.87 -13.35 -22.27
C THR A 19 29.73 -12.31 -23.38
N LYS A 20 30.72 -12.25 -24.28
CA LYS A 20 30.64 -11.37 -25.48
C LYS A 20 29.45 -11.69 -26.39
N TRP A 21 28.85 -12.85 -26.26
CA TRP A 21 27.71 -13.30 -27.06
C TRP A 21 26.36 -12.87 -26.54
N GLU A 22 26.29 -12.32 -25.33
CA GLU A 22 25.05 -11.85 -24.72
C GLU A 22 24.38 -10.74 -25.55
N LEU A 23 25.18 -9.83 -26.11
CA LEU A 23 24.68 -8.78 -26.98
C LEU A 23 24.02 -9.34 -28.26
N THR A 24 24.58 -10.41 -28.81
CA THR A 24 24.01 -11.11 -29.98
C THR A 24 22.71 -11.80 -29.61
N TRP A 25 22.62 -12.39 -28.42
CA TRP A 25 21.42 -13.00 -27.90
C TRP A 25 20.30 -11.93 -27.73
N ASN A 26 20.62 -10.78 -27.15
CA ASN A 26 19.67 -9.66 -26.96
C ASN A 26 19.10 -9.19 -28.31
N LYS A 27 19.96 -8.92 -29.29
CA LYS A 27 19.54 -8.54 -30.64
C LYS A 27 18.66 -9.60 -31.32
N MET A 28 18.91 -10.88 -31.08
CA MET A 28 18.10 -11.97 -31.61
C MET A 28 16.67 -11.93 -30.99
N ILE A 29 16.54 -11.75 -29.70
CA ILE A 29 15.23 -11.62 -29.02
C ILE A 29 14.50 -10.37 -29.49
N GLU A 30 15.16 -9.23 -29.54
CA GLU A 30 14.56 -7.95 -30.00
C GLU A 30 14.02 -8.06 -31.43
N ARG A 31 14.70 -8.78 -32.31
CA ARG A 31 14.32 -8.90 -33.71
C ARG A 31 13.21 -9.92 -33.96
N TRP A 32 13.20 -11.05 -33.27
CA TRP A 32 12.35 -12.20 -33.64
C TRP A 32 11.38 -12.67 -32.56
N HIS A 33 11.59 -12.28 -31.29
CA HIS A 33 10.65 -12.64 -30.25
C HIS A 33 9.49 -11.66 -30.18
N TYR A 34 8.26 -12.15 -30.01
CA TYR A 34 7.04 -11.32 -30.05
C TYR A 34 6.96 -10.25 -28.96
N LEU A 35 7.71 -10.37 -27.88
CA LEU A 35 7.81 -9.33 -26.83
C LEU A 35 8.86 -8.26 -27.17
N ALA A 36 9.70 -8.48 -28.16
CA ALA A 36 10.69 -7.56 -28.71
C ALA A 36 11.51 -6.76 -27.67
N SER A 37 11.74 -7.33 -26.48
CA SER A 37 12.49 -6.70 -25.39
C SER A 37 13.42 -7.72 -24.75
N SER A 38 14.66 -7.31 -24.57
CA SER A 38 15.69 -8.04 -23.82
C SER A 38 15.84 -7.54 -22.37
N ASP A 39 15.18 -6.44 -22.00
CA ASP A 39 15.26 -5.86 -20.67
C ASP A 39 14.59 -6.76 -19.64
N MET A 40 15.37 -7.22 -18.68
CA MET A 40 14.95 -8.14 -17.64
C MET A 40 15.65 -7.76 -16.33
N VAL A 41 14.88 -7.82 -15.24
CA VAL A 41 15.36 -7.43 -13.91
C VAL A 41 15.50 -8.66 -13.03
N GLY A 42 16.56 -8.71 -12.24
CA GLY A 42 16.82 -9.78 -11.27
C GLY A 42 17.71 -10.91 -11.81
N SER A 43 17.65 -12.07 -11.13
CA SER A 43 18.44 -13.25 -11.52
C SER A 43 18.07 -13.75 -12.91
N LEU A 44 19.06 -14.01 -13.76
CA LEU A 44 18.85 -14.30 -15.18
C LEU A 44 19.93 -15.24 -15.74
N VAL A 45 19.52 -16.23 -16.54
CA VAL A 45 20.40 -17.09 -17.32
C VAL A 45 19.90 -17.16 -18.76
N LYS A 46 20.79 -16.99 -19.73
CA LYS A 46 20.52 -16.92 -21.16
C LYS A 46 21.26 -18.05 -21.91
N TYR A 47 20.58 -18.69 -22.85
CA TYR A 47 21.16 -19.72 -23.68
C TYR A 47 20.88 -19.48 -25.16
N PHE A 48 21.86 -19.76 -26.01
CA PHE A 48 21.61 -20.14 -27.39
C PHE A 48 21.17 -21.60 -27.46
N ILE A 49 20.19 -21.85 -28.31
CA ILE A 49 19.79 -23.21 -28.72
C ILE A 49 20.62 -23.57 -29.94
N VAL A 50 21.49 -24.56 -29.81
CA VAL A 50 22.39 -24.98 -30.85
C VAL A 50 22.07 -26.42 -31.26
N LEU A 51 21.82 -26.63 -32.54
CA LEU A 51 21.58 -27.94 -33.13
C LEU A 51 22.73 -28.21 -34.12
N ASP A 52 23.50 -29.22 -33.82
CA ASP A 52 24.81 -29.47 -34.44
C ASP A 52 25.74 -28.26 -34.28
N GLU A 53 26.01 -27.50 -35.33
CA GLU A 53 26.82 -26.28 -35.27
C GLU A 53 26.02 -25.00 -35.50
N TRP A 54 24.70 -25.12 -35.65
CA TRP A 54 23.84 -23.97 -35.99
C TRP A 54 23.06 -23.45 -34.78
N ILE A 55 23.09 -22.13 -34.61
CA ILE A 55 22.18 -21.45 -33.65
C ILE A 55 20.79 -21.45 -34.26
N VAL A 56 19.87 -22.22 -33.67
CA VAL A 56 18.49 -22.40 -34.14
C VAL A 56 17.48 -21.64 -33.31
N GLY A 57 17.91 -21.04 -32.19
CA GLY A 57 17.03 -20.27 -31.32
C GLY A 57 17.70 -19.73 -30.06
N ALA A 58 16.90 -19.20 -29.17
CA ALA A 58 17.32 -18.61 -27.91
C ALA A 58 16.29 -18.90 -26.81
N ILE A 59 16.75 -19.12 -25.57
CA ILE A 59 15.90 -19.34 -24.42
C ILE A 59 16.52 -18.67 -23.19
N SER A 60 15.69 -18.17 -22.28
CA SER A 60 16.16 -17.64 -21.00
C SER A 60 15.24 -17.95 -19.83
N PHE A 61 15.83 -17.89 -18.65
CA PHE A 61 15.17 -18.10 -17.38
C PHE A 61 15.53 -16.97 -16.44
N CYS A 62 14.52 -16.47 -15.72
CA CYS A 62 14.70 -15.38 -14.75
C CYS A 62 14.07 -15.73 -13.39
N ALA A 63 14.25 -14.84 -12.42
CA ALA A 63 13.55 -14.95 -11.13
C ALA A 63 12.03 -15.01 -11.35
N ALA A 64 11.36 -15.89 -10.61
CA ALA A 64 9.93 -16.11 -10.71
C ALA A 64 9.12 -14.89 -10.28
N SER A 65 7.91 -14.77 -10.81
CA SER A 65 6.95 -13.77 -10.40
C SER A 65 6.65 -13.84 -8.90
N TYR A 66 6.75 -12.71 -8.17
CA TYR A 66 6.60 -12.71 -6.71
C TYR A 66 5.24 -13.27 -6.24
N ARG A 67 4.14 -12.93 -6.94
CA ARG A 67 2.79 -13.45 -6.68
C ARG A 67 2.20 -14.06 -7.95
N LEU A 68 1.81 -15.33 -7.85
CA LEU A 68 1.14 -16.04 -8.91
C LEU A 68 0.12 -17.00 -8.29
N GLY A 69 -1.15 -16.58 -8.21
CA GLY A 69 -2.21 -17.30 -7.50
C GLY A 69 -2.31 -18.80 -7.84
N PRO A 70 -2.37 -19.21 -9.12
CA PRO A 70 -2.41 -20.62 -9.49
C PRO A 70 -1.17 -21.42 -9.03
N ARG A 71 0.04 -20.86 -9.16
CA ARG A 71 1.26 -21.49 -8.65
C ARG A 71 1.26 -21.58 -7.12
N ASP A 72 0.90 -20.49 -6.46
CA ASP A 72 0.90 -20.42 -4.99
C ASP A 72 -0.10 -21.45 -4.41
N LYS A 73 -1.26 -21.62 -5.05
CA LYS A 73 -2.23 -22.67 -4.74
C LYS A 73 -1.69 -24.08 -5.03
N PHE A 74 -0.99 -24.27 -6.14
CA PHE A 74 -0.38 -25.55 -6.51
C PHE A 74 0.67 -26.00 -5.48
N ILE A 75 1.48 -25.06 -4.98
CA ILE A 75 2.50 -25.32 -3.95
C ILE A 75 1.85 -25.46 -2.56
N GLY A 76 0.81 -24.66 -2.27
CA GLY A 76 0.11 -24.65 -0.98
C GLY A 76 0.78 -23.80 0.10
N TRP A 77 1.52 -22.76 -0.29
CA TRP A 77 2.22 -21.87 0.63
C TRP A 77 1.53 -20.52 0.85
N ASN A 78 1.84 -19.87 1.96
CA ASN A 78 1.46 -18.48 2.25
C ASN A 78 2.59 -17.50 1.88
N SER A 79 2.37 -16.20 2.18
CA SER A 79 3.35 -15.14 1.90
C SER A 79 4.70 -15.34 2.61
N THR A 80 4.69 -15.86 3.81
CA THR A 80 5.90 -16.09 4.62
C THR A 80 6.73 -17.23 4.05
N ILE A 81 6.11 -18.38 3.81
CA ILE A 81 6.76 -19.55 3.20
C ILE A 81 7.21 -19.23 1.77
N ARG A 82 6.38 -18.50 1.01
CA ARG A 82 6.75 -18.04 -0.33
C ARG A 82 8.03 -17.19 -0.32
N LYS A 83 8.17 -16.25 0.62
CA LYS A 83 9.37 -15.39 0.71
C LYS A 83 10.65 -16.21 0.92
N GLU A 84 10.55 -17.28 1.72
CA GLU A 84 11.67 -18.19 1.99
C GLU A 84 12.05 -19.03 0.77
N TYR A 85 11.06 -19.60 0.09
CA TYR A 85 11.30 -20.61 -0.98
C TYR A 85 11.18 -20.07 -2.40
N LEU A 86 10.67 -18.85 -2.62
CA LEU A 86 10.52 -18.26 -3.95
C LEU A 86 11.83 -18.20 -4.76
N PRO A 87 13.02 -17.93 -4.16
CA PRO A 87 14.28 -17.96 -4.91
C PRO A 87 14.60 -19.31 -5.61
N ARG A 88 13.92 -20.38 -5.19
CA ARG A 88 14.05 -21.72 -5.78
C ARG A 88 13.04 -21.98 -6.92
N ILE A 89 12.24 -20.99 -7.26
CA ILE A 89 11.33 -21.02 -8.42
C ILE A 89 11.92 -20.11 -9.50
N VAL A 90 11.93 -20.56 -10.73
CA VAL A 90 12.41 -19.78 -11.87
C VAL A 90 11.35 -19.67 -12.95
N GLU A 91 11.41 -18.61 -13.75
CA GLU A 91 10.47 -18.36 -14.85
C GLU A 91 11.19 -18.52 -16.19
N ASN A 92 10.66 -19.37 -17.09
CA ASN A 92 11.04 -19.32 -18.49
C ASN A 92 10.34 -18.13 -19.15
N ASN A 93 11.07 -17.03 -19.29
CA ASN A 93 10.55 -15.73 -19.70
C ASN A 93 10.75 -15.42 -21.18
N ARG A 94 11.68 -16.07 -21.87
CA ARG A 94 11.88 -15.97 -23.32
C ARG A 94 12.15 -17.35 -23.89
N PHE A 95 11.44 -17.67 -24.97
CA PHE A 95 11.67 -18.88 -25.74
C PHE A 95 11.42 -18.59 -27.22
N LEU A 96 12.45 -18.69 -28.02
CA LEU A 96 12.46 -18.39 -29.45
C LEU A 96 13.09 -19.56 -30.23
N ILE A 97 12.35 -20.10 -31.17
CA ILE A 97 12.91 -20.87 -32.29
C ILE A 97 12.87 -19.93 -33.48
N LEU A 98 13.99 -19.82 -34.22
CA LEU A 98 14.10 -18.91 -35.36
C LEU A 98 13.05 -19.24 -36.44
N PRO A 99 12.41 -18.22 -37.07
CA PRO A 99 11.34 -18.44 -38.06
C PRO A 99 11.75 -19.31 -39.27
N CYS A 100 13.04 -19.35 -39.61
CA CYS A 100 13.59 -20.17 -40.69
C CYS A 100 13.80 -21.66 -40.29
N VAL A 101 13.56 -22.01 -39.02
CA VAL A 101 13.73 -23.36 -38.49
C VAL A 101 12.37 -24.03 -38.29
N LYS A 102 12.10 -25.09 -39.07
CA LYS A 102 10.86 -25.86 -39.05
C LYS A 102 11.13 -27.32 -38.73
N ILE A 103 11.69 -27.56 -37.55
CA ILE A 103 12.07 -28.91 -37.11
C ILE A 103 11.04 -29.39 -36.09
N LYS A 104 10.37 -30.49 -36.39
CA LYS A 104 9.38 -31.11 -35.53
C LYS A 104 10.02 -31.57 -34.22
N ASN A 105 9.37 -31.36 -33.12
CA ASN A 105 9.79 -31.69 -31.75
C ASN A 105 11.01 -30.90 -31.22
N LEU A 106 11.60 -29.97 -31.99
CA LEU A 106 12.74 -29.18 -31.52
C LEU A 106 12.39 -28.38 -30.25
N ALA A 107 11.23 -27.76 -30.21
CA ALA A 107 10.80 -26.93 -29.04
C ALA A 107 10.69 -27.79 -27.78
N SER A 108 10.04 -28.94 -27.86
CA SER A 108 9.87 -29.84 -26.69
C SER A 108 11.21 -30.45 -26.25
N ALA A 109 12.08 -30.82 -27.21
CA ALA A 109 13.41 -31.31 -26.89
C ALA A 109 14.29 -30.23 -26.23
N THR A 110 14.19 -28.98 -26.69
CA THR A 110 14.87 -27.82 -26.07
C THR A 110 14.41 -27.60 -24.64
N LEU A 111 13.11 -27.68 -24.37
CA LEU A 111 12.58 -27.54 -23.01
C LEU A 111 13.09 -28.67 -22.10
N ALA A 112 13.14 -29.89 -22.57
CA ALA A 112 13.70 -31.04 -21.83
C ALA A 112 15.19 -30.88 -21.52
N GLU A 113 15.95 -30.36 -22.47
CA GLU A 113 17.39 -30.08 -22.28
C GLU A 113 17.60 -28.91 -21.32
N SER A 114 16.76 -27.88 -21.41
CA SER A 114 16.82 -26.72 -20.50
C SER A 114 16.64 -27.11 -19.04
N VAL A 115 15.72 -28.03 -18.74
CA VAL A 115 15.50 -28.52 -17.38
C VAL A 115 16.74 -29.19 -16.80
N ARG A 116 17.42 -29.99 -17.61
CA ARG A 116 18.67 -30.67 -17.20
C ARG A 116 19.79 -29.68 -16.91
N ARG A 117 19.95 -28.71 -17.80
CA ARG A 117 21.02 -27.72 -17.74
C ARG A 117 20.81 -26.65 -16.67
N LEU A 118 19.60 -26.15 -16.59
CA LEU A 118 19.25 -25.01 -15.73
C LEU A 118 19.56 -25.25 -14.24
N LYS A 119 19.33 -26.48 -13.75
CA LYS A 119 19.58 -26.81 -12.34
C LYS A 119 21.05 -26.58 -11.95
N VAL A 120 21.98 -26.96 -12.81
CA VAL A 120 23.41 -26.78 -12.58
C VAL A 120 23.81 -25.33 -12.77
N ASP A 121 23.49 -24.72 -13.92
CA ASP A 121 23.92 -23.36 -14.25
C ASP A 121 23.34 -22.30 -13.33
N TRP A 122 22.11 -22.50 -12.79
CA TRP A 122 21.50 -21.60 -11.83
C TRP A 122 22.15 -21.72 -10.46
N HIS A 123 22.44 -22.94 -10.02
CA HIS A 123 23.17 -23.17 -8.78
C HIS A 123 24.58 -22.56 -8.83
N ASP A 124 25.30 -22.79 -9.92
CA ASP A 124 26.68 -22.30 -10.11
C ASP A 124 26.71 -20.76 -10.07
N LYS A 125 25.66 -20.10 -10.60
CA LYS A 125 25.60 -18.64 -10.65
C LYS A 125 25.07 -17.99 -9.37
N TYR A 126 24.06 -18.60 -8.74
CA TYR A 126 23.29 -17.97 -7.64
C TYR A 126 23.35 -18.74 -6.32
N GLY A 127 24.02 -19.89 -6.26
CA GLY A 127 24.10 -20.73 -5.05
C GLY A 127 22.79 -21.40 -4.65
N VAL A 128 21.77 -21.35 -5.51
CA VAL A 128 20.42 -21.85 -5.23
C VAL A 128 20.01 -22.91 -6.26
N CYS A 129 19.50 -24.06 -5.80
CA CYS A 129 18.96 -25.10 -6.68
C CYS A 129 17.49 -24.83 -7.01
N PRO A 130 17.13 -24.61 -8.29
CA PRO A 130 15.74 -24.51 -8.70
C PRO A 130 15.00 -25.83 -8.48
N VAL A 131 13.75 -25.75 -8.00
CA VAL A 131 12.88 -26.92 -7.79
C VAL A 131 11.69 -26.94 -8.71
N LEU A 132 11.29 -25.76 -9.24
CA LEU A 132 10.17 -25.59 -10.12
C LEU A 132 10.46 -24.49 -11.14
N ILE A 133 10.01 -24.71 -12.38
CA ILE A 133 10.02 -23.68 -13.43
C ILE A 133 8.59 -23.31 -13.76
N GLU A 134 8.29 -22.01 -13.87
CA GLU A 134 7.02 -21.50 -14.37
C GLU A 134 7.19 -20.81 -15.73
N THR A 135 6.10 -20.70 -16.50
CA THR A 135 6.09 -19.93 -17.75
C THR A 135 4.69 -19.42 -18.06
N PHE A 136 4.64 -18.35 -18.86
CA PHE A 136 3.40 -17.69 -19.30
C PHE A 136 3.27 -17.76 -20.82
N VAL A 137 2.28 -18.49 -21.32
CA VAL A 137 2.04 -18.66 -22.76
C VAL A 137 0.85 -17.78 -23.18
N ASP A 138 1.09 -16.88 -24.13
CA ASP A 138 0.03 -16.09 -24.76
C ASP A 138 -0.83 -16.99 -25.65
N VAL A 139 -2.02 -17.32 -25.16
CA VAL A 139 -2.95 -18.26 -25.84
C VAL A 139 -3.56 -17.69 -27.13
N SER A 140 -3.47 -16.38 -27.36
CA SER A 140 -3.89 -15.76 -28.61
C SER A 140 -2.92 -16.03 -29.76
N ARG A 141 -1.66 -16.41 -29.44
CA ARG A 141 -0.57 -16.62 -30.38
C ARG A 141 -0.05 -18.04 -30.40
N PHE A 142 -0.06 -18.73 -29.27
CA PHE A 142 0.58 -20.03 -29.09
C PHE A 142 -0.34 -21.00 -28.36
N THR A 143 -0.35 -22.24 -28.82
CA THR A 143 -1.19 -23.30 -28.25
C THR A 143 -0.59 -23.96 -26.99
N GLY A 144 0.68 -23.67 -26.66
CA GLY A 144 1.40 -24.29 -25.53
C GLY A 144 1.67 -25.78 -25.67
N VAL A 145 1.54 -26.35 -26.87
CA VAL A 145 1.72 -27.80 -27.13
C VAL A 145 3.13 -28.26 -26.75
N CYS A 146 4.18 -27.48 -27.02
CA CYS A 146 5.54 -27.84 -26.67
C CYS A 146 5.76 -28.05 -25.16
N TYR A 147 5.11 -27.24 -24.33
CA TYR A 147 5.16 -27.35 -22.86
C TYR A 147 4.45 -28.65 -22.41
N ARG A 148 3.24 -28.89 -22.91
CA ARG A 148 2.52 -30.15 -22.60
C ARG A 148 3.28 -31.38 -23.05
N ALA A 149 3.88 -31.37 -24.26
CA ALA A 149 4.69 -32.43 -24.80
C ALA A 149 6.00 -32.66 -24.02
N SER A 150 6.43 -31.69 -23.20
CA SER A 150 7.60 -31.75 -22.33
C SER A 150 7.24 -31.98 -20.85
N ASN A 151 6.07 -32.52 -20.57
CA ASN A 151 5.58 -32.81 -19.20
C ASN A 151 5.42 -31.61 -18.29
N TRP A 152 5.14 -30.42 -18.84
CA TRP A 152 4.75 -29.27 -18.06
C TRP A 152 3.27 -29.35 -17.71
N GLU A 153 2.94 -29.03 -16.45
CA GLU A 153 1.59 -29.07 -15.93
C GLU A 153 0.89 -27.71 -16.11
N TYR A 154 -0.34 -27.74 -16.63
CA TYR A 154 -1.16 -26.54 -16.79
C TYR A 154 -1.87 -26.19 -15.49
N LEU A 155 -1.66 -24.99 -14.96
CA LEU A 155 -2.24 -24.53 -13.68
C LEU A 155 -3.44 -23.58 -13.84
N GLY A 156 -3.73 -23.11 -15.03
CA GLY A 156 -4.78 -22.11 -15.26
C GLY A 156 -4.27 -20.90 -16.06
N GLN A 157 -4.94 -19.78 -15.95
CA GLN A 157 -4.62 -18.55 -16.68
C GLN A 157 -4.34 -17.39 -15.74
N THR A 158 -3.56 -16.43 -16.22
CA THR A 158 -3.40 -15.12 -15.57
C THR A 158 -4.70 -14.32 -15.66
N GLN A 159 -4.84 -13.33 -14.79
CA GLN A 159 -6.03 -12.46 -14.79
C GLN A 159 -6.00 -11.36 -15.86
N GLY A 160 -4.99 -11.30 -16.72
CA GLY A 160 -4.87 -10.31 -17.80
C GLY A 160 -4.33 -8.96 -17.36
N TYR A 161 -3.56 -8.92 -16.29
CA TYR A 161 -2.83 -7.74 -15.85
C TYR A 161 -1.35 -7.84 -16.21
N SER A 162 -0.76 -6.76 -16.71
CA SER A 162 0.69 -6.60 -16.81
C SER A 162 1.18 -5.55 -15.82
N ARG A 163 2.41 -5.69 -15.39
CA ARG A 163 3.09 -4.70 -14.56
C ARG A 163 3.85 -3.74 -15.49
N ASN A 164 3.45 -2.46 -15.47
CA ASN A 164 4.18 -1.37 -16.10
C ASN A 164 4.91 -0.56 -15.03
N THR A 165 5.72 0.40 -15.44
CA THR A 165 6.38 1.38 -14.54
C THR A 165 5.39 2.13 -13.66
N SER A 166 4.14 2.29 -14.11
CA SER A 166 3.03 2.95 -13.41
C SER A 166 2.11 2.02 -12.60
N GLY A 167 2.39 0.70 -12.54
CA GLY A 167 1.57 -0.26 -11.79
C GLY A 167 1.07 -1.45 -12.58
N PHE A 168 -0.08 -2.03 -12.18
CA PHE A 168 -0.73 -3.11 -12.92
C PHE A 168 -1.80 -2.53 -13.86
N THR A 169 -1.59 -2.70 -15.16
CA THR A 169 -2.57 -2.34 -16.18
C THR A 169 -3.34 -3.58 -16.62
N TYR A 170 -4.67 -3.50 -16.61
CA TYR A 170 -5.50 -4.54 -17.19
C TYR A 170 -5.50 -4.39 -18.71
N HIS A 171 -4.97 -5.39 -19.39
CA HIS A 171 -4.92 -5.43 -20.86
C HIS A 171 -5.80 -6.56 -21.45
N GLY A 172 -6.51 -7.31 -20.60
CA GLY A 172 -7.42 -8.38 -21.01
C GLY A 172 -6.76 -9.66 -21.55
N ASN A 173 -5.48 -9.63 -21.93
CA ASN A 173 -4.78 -10.78 -22.52
C ASN A 173 -4.40 -11.78 -21.44
N LYS A 174 -5.18 -12.83 -21.34
CA LYS A 174 -4.92 -13.93 -20.40
C LYS A 174 -3.85 -14.84 -20.97
N LYS A 175 -2.85 -15.17 -20.15
CA LYS A 175 -1.78 -16.12 -20.52
C LYS A 175 -2.01 -17.43 -19.78
N ALA A 176 -1.80 -18.56 -20.46
CA ALA A 176 -1.78 -19.86 -19.83
C ALA A 176 -0.53 -20.00 -18.97
N ILE A 177 -0.69 -20.56 -17.77
CA ILE A 177 0.39 -20.79 -16.81
C ILE A 177 0.72 -22.27 -16.87
N TYR A 178 1.98 -22.57 -17.17
CA TYR A 178 2.53 -23.92 -17.08
C TYR A 178 3.67 -23.96 -16.08
N VAL A 179 3.80 -25.09 -15.39
CA VAL A 179 4.91 -25.35 -14.48
C VAL A 179 5.59 -26.67 -14.80
N TYR A 180 6.87 -26.75 -14.57
CA TYR A 180 7.64 -27.97 -14.59
C TYR A 180 8.28 -28.21 -13.23
N VAL A 181 8.03 -29.37 -12.64
CA VAL A 181 8.61 -29.75 -11.35
C VAL A 181 9.97 -30.43 -11.61
N ILE A 182 11.06 -29.72 -11.32
CA ILE A 182 12.44 -30.22 -11.46
C ILE A 182 12.72 -31.26 -10.37
N ASP A 183 12.35 -30.93 -9.12
CA ASP A 183 12.51 -31.82 -7.98
C ASP A 183 11.16 -32.29 -7.49
N LYS A 184 10.82 -33.54 -7.76
CA LYS A 184 9.55 -34.14 -7.33
C LYS A 184 9.38 -34.20 -5.81
N LEU A 185 10.48 -34.08 -5.06
CA LEU A 185 10.46 -34.10 -3.60
C LEU A 185 10.31 -32.72 -2.98
N PHE A 186 10.31 -31.63 -3.77
CA PHE A 186 10.24 -30.26 -3.25
C PHE A 186 9.04 -30.02 -2.31
N LYS A 187 7.88 -30.61 -2.62
CA LYS A 187 6.71 -30.54 -1.74
C LYS A 187 6.95 -31.21 -0.38
N ARG A 188 7.79 -32.25 -0.32
CA ARG A 188 8.18 -32.88 0.95
C ARG A 188 9.09 -31.99 1.77
N GLU A 189 9.98 -31.26 1.11
CA GLU A 189 10.86 -30.29 1.77
C GLU A 189 10.04 -29.08 2.31
N PHE A 190 9.08 -28.58 1.55
CA PHE A 190 8.20 -27.49 1.97
C PHE A 190 7.09 -27.95 2.92
N LYS A 191 6.74 -29.23 2.90
CA LYS A 191 5.63 -29.80 3.65
C LYS A 191 5.67 -29.51 5.15
N PRO A 192 6.78 -29.63 5.88
CA PRO A 192 6.80 -29.33 7.30
C PRO A 192 6.38 -27.90 7.63
N SER A 193 6.79 -26.92 6.82
CA SER A 193 6.41 -25.53 6.97
C SER A 193 4.94 -25.30 6.61
N ILE A 194 4.47 -25.95 5.54
CA ILE A 194 3.06 -25.89 5.08
C ILE A 194 2.14 -26.59 6.09
N ASP A 195 2.51 -27.78 6.58
CA ASP A 195 1.70 -28.53 7.55
C ASP A 195 1.63 -27.79 8.88
N ARG A 196 2.74 -27.17 9.34
CA ARG A 196 2.76 -26.34 10.54
C ARG A 196 1.77 -25.17 10.38
N LEU A 197 1.81 -24.47 9.24
CA LEU A 197 0.89 -23.39 8.95
C LEU A 197 -0.57 -23.85 8.96
N ASN A 198 -0.88 -24.94 8.24
CA ASN A 198 -2.25 -25.47 8.16
C ASN A 198 -2.77 -25.93 9.52
N ASN A 199 -1.94 -26.56 10.33
CA ASN A 199 -2.31 -26.97 11.68
C ASN A 199 -2.54 -25.75 12.58
N THR A 200 -1.64 -24.75 12.53
CA THR A 200 -1.80 -23.50 13.28
C THR A 200 -3.07 -22.76 12.85
N THR A 201 -3.37 -22.68 11.56
CA THR A 201 -4.61 -22.06 11.06
C THR A 201 -5.84 -22.77 11.61
N LYS A 202 -5.88 -24.11 11.58
CA LYS A 202 -6.99 -24.90 12.16
C LYS A 202 -7.13 -24.72 13.67
N GLU A 203 -6.02 -24.61 14.40
CA GLU A 203 -6.04 -24.31 15.83
C GLU A 203 -6.60 -22.92 16.12
N LEU A 204 -6.14 -21.91 15.38
CA LEU A 204 -6.66 -20.55 15.50
C LEU A 204 -8.15 -20.47 15.15
N GLU A 205 -8.58 -21.16 14.09
CA GLU A 205 -10.00 -21.21 13.71
C GLU A 205 -10.91 -21.78 14.81
N LYS A 206 -10.42 -22.78 15.55
CA LYS A 206 -11.12 -23.32 16.71
C LYS A 206 -11.18 -22.36 17.89
N MET A 207 -10.17 -21.48 18.02
CA MET A 207 -10.09 -20.48 19.09
C MET A 207 -10.97 -19.26 18.81
N ILE A 208 -11.33 -19.02 17.55
CA ILE A 208 -12.22 -17.91 17.16
C ILE A 208 -13.63 -18.20 17.65
N ASN A 209 -14.08 -17.43 18.63
CA ASN A 209 -15.40 -17.55 19.21
C ASN A 209 -16.46 -16.87 18.33
N GLY A 210 -17.62 -17.49 18.17
CA GLY A 210 -18.77 -16.95 17.47
C GLY A 210 -19.69 -18.07 16.97
N ILE A 211 -20.99 -17.81 16.89
CA ILE A 211 -21.94 -18.73 16.29
C ILE A 211 -22.21 -18.24 14.88
N PRO A 212 -21.91 -19.06 13.85
CA PRO A 212 -22.19 -18.68 12.48
C PRO A 212 -23.68 -18.50 12.28
N GLN A 213 -24.09 -17.34 11.86
CA GLN A 213 -25.43 -17.11 11.36
C GLN A 213 -25.38 -16.07 10.25
N TRP A 214 -25.10 -16.51 9.05
CA TRP A 214 -25.01 -15.67 7.87
C TRP A 214 -26.33 -15.64 7.10
N TYR A 215 -26.70 -14.49 6.53
CA TYR A 215 -27.92 -14.33 5.76
C TYR A 215 -27.67 -14.53 4.27
N PRO A 216 -28.26 -15.57 3.65
CA PRO A 216 -28.10 -15.81 2.22
C PRO A 216 -28.51 -14.60 1.36
N THR A 217 -29.55 -13.88 1.75
CA THR A 217 -30.08 -12.73 1.01
C THR A 217 -29.16 -11.52 1.00
N LEU A 218 -28.35 -11.30 2.05
CA LEU A 218 -27.37 -10.21 2.08
C LEU A 218 -26.18 -10.51 1.17
N THR A 219 -25.65 -11.73 1.27
CA THR A 219 -24.55 -12.19 0.43
C THR A 219 -24.92 -12.26 -1.04
N GLU A 220 -26.19 -12.57 -1.35
CA GLU A 220 -26.71 -12.61 -2.71
C GLU A 220 -26.78 -11.21 -3.33
N LYS A 221 -27.30 -10.22 -2.58
CA LYS A 221 -27.45 -8.84 -3.04
C LYS A 221 -26.12 -8.13 -3.28
N ILE A 222 -25.07 -8.47 -2.54
CA ILE A 222 -23.73 -7.88 -2.69
C ILE A 222 -22.80 -8.77 -3.54
N GLY A 223 -23.35 -9.78 -4.22
CA GLY A 223 -22.55 -10.69 -5.06
C GLY A 223 -21.60 -11.61 -4.29
N LEU A 224 -21.80 -11.77 -2.98
CA LEU A 224 -21.02 -12.65 -2.10
C LEU A 224 -21.71 -14.00 -1.85
N ASN A 225 -22.58 -14.43 -2.75
CA ASN A 225 -23.46 -15.61 -2.65
C ASN A 225 -22.75 -16.92 -2.26
N LYS A 226 -21.42 -16.93 -2.27
CA LYS A 226 -20.60 -18.10 -1.95
C LYS A 226 -19.75 -17.94 -0.69
N MET A 227 -19.92 -16.84 0.06
CA MET A 227 -19.14 -16.60 1.24
C MET A 227 -19.95 -16.88 2.51
N THR A 228 -19.41 -17.72 3.38
CA THR A 228 -20.03 -18.12 4.65
C THR A 228 -19.31 -17.46 5.83
N ASP A 229 -19.92 -17.54 7.03
CA ASP A 229 -19.26 -17.13 8.28
C ASP A 229 -17.98 -17.93 8.52
N GLU A 230 -17.99 -19.20 8.14
CA GLU A 230 -16.83 -20.09 8.18
C GLU A 230 -15.70 -19.54 7.31
N ASP A 231 -16.04 -18.95 6.16
CA ASP A 231 -15.04 -18.28 5.31
C ASP A 231 -14.40 -17.09 6.02
N VAL A 232 -15.16 -16.22 6.68
CA VAL A 232 -14.63 -15.06 7.41
C VAL A 232 -13.73 -15.51 8.57
N ARG A 233 -14.14 -16.55 9.31
CA ARG A 233 -13.32 -17.14 10.36
C ARG A 233 -12.03 -17.73 9.82
N ARG A 234 -12.12 -18.50 8.74
CA ARG A 234 -10.95 -19.06 8.07
C ARG A 234 -10.00 -17.96 7.60
N TYR A 235 -10.51 -16.91 6.98
CA TYR A 235 -9.69 -15.78 6.54
C TYR A 235 -9.04 -15.05 7.72
N LEU A 236 -9.73 -14.89 8.85
CA LEU A 236 -9.12 -14.34 10.05
C LEU A 236 -8.03 -15.28 10.59
N ALA A 237 -8.30 -16.58 10.70
CA ALA A 237 -7.33 -17.56 11.14
C ALA A 237 -6.10 -17.60 10.22
N GLU A 238 -6.28 -17.57 8.89
CA GLU A 238 -5.21 -17.48 7.90
C GLU A 238 -4.39 -16.19 8.09
N HIS A 239 -5.06 -15.06 8.30
CA HIS A 239 -4.40 -13.77 8.56
C HIS A 239 -3.57 -13.81 9.85
N LEU A 240 -4.14 -14.29 10.95
CA LEU A 240 -3.47 -14.37 12.24
C LEU A 240 -2.33 -15.39 12.26
N SER A 241 -2.43 -16.46 11.48
CA SER A 241 -1.37 -17.47 11.39
C SER A 241 -0.03 -16.91 10.91
N THR A 242 -0.03 -15.80 10.17
CA THR A 242 1.18 -15.09 9.76
C THR A 242 2.00 -14.58 10.95
N TYR A 243 1.34 -14.29 12.06
CA TYR A 243 1.96 -13.67 13.25
C TYR A 243 2.29 -14.65 14.37
N THR A 244 1.73 -15.85 14.33
CA THR A 244 1.97 -16.87 15.38
C THR A 244 3.43 -17.28 15.58
N PRO A 245 4.32 -17.28 14.55
CA PRO A 245 5.73 -17.59 14.76
C PRO A 245 6.47 -16.65 15.73
N TYR A 246 5.91 -15.47 15.99
CA TYR A 246 6.49 -14.46 16.89
C TYR A 246 5.97 -14.57 18.33
N LEU A 247 5.03 -15.48 18.58
CA LEU A 247 4.49 -15.79 19.90
C LEU A 247 5.24 -16.97 20.48
N SER A 248 5.72 -16.83 21.73
CA SER A 248 6.64 -17.81 22.34
C SER A 248 5.96 -19.09 22.85
N ARG A 249 4.63 -19.10 22.97
CA ARG A 249 3.87 -20.21 23.54
C ARG A 249 2.50 -20.35 22.87
N THR A 250 1.97 -21.56 22.84
CA THR A 250 0.65 -21.84 22.25
C THR A 250 -0.49 -21.16 23.04
N GLU A 251 -0.36 -21.02 24.37
CA GLU A 251 -1.33 -20.31 25.20
C GLU A 251 -1.48 -18.85 24.80
N HIS A 252 -0.41 -18.25 24.26
CA HIS A 252 -0.45 -16.89 23.74
C HIS A 252 -1.33 -16.75 22.48
N TYR A 253 -1.58 -17.85 21.74
CA TYR A 253 -2.45 -17.81 20.56
C TYR A 253 -3.87 -17.44 20.95
N GLN A 254 -4.41 -18.00 22.05
CA GLN A 254 -5.73 -17.66 22.54
C GLN A 254 -5.83 -16.16 22.87
N HIS A 255 -4.87 -15.63 23.63
CA HIS A 255 -4.85 -14.22 24.01
C HIS A 255 -4.70 -13.29 22.78
N PHE A 256 -3.89 -13.70 21.79
CA PHE A 256 -3.72 -12.97 20.54
C PHE A 256 -5.02 -12.94 19.73
N VAL A 257 -5.71 -14.08 19.61
CA VAL A 257 -7.02 -14.20 18.98
C VAL A 257 -8.05 -13.34 19.71
N SER A 258 -8.13 -13.47 21.06
CA SER A 258 -9.09 -12.71 21.87
C SER A 258 -8.92 -11.22 21.74
N MET A 259 -7.66 -10.72 21.77
CA MET A 259 -7.37 -9.31 21.57
C MET A 259 -7.79 -8.84 20.18
N THR A 260 -7.45 -9.61 19.14
CA THR A 260 -7.78 -9.24 17.75
C THR A 260 -9.30 -9.27 17.50
N GLN A 261 -9.99 -10.31 18.00
CA GLN A 261 -11.46 -10.38 17.93
C GLN A 261 -12.12 -9.24 18.72
N GLY A 262 -11.60 -8.90 19.90
CA GLY A 262 -12.11 -7.80 20.70
C GLY A 262 -11.98 -6.45 19.98
N LEU A 263 -10.86 -6.22 19.31
CA LEU A 263 -10.67 -5.01 18.48
C LEU A 263 -11.60 -5.00 17.27
N LEU A 264 -11.87 -6.16 16.67
CA LEU A 264 -12.78 -6.31 15.54
C LEU A 264 -14.26 -6.33 15.93
N SER A 265 -14.60 -6.53 17.22
CA SER A 265 -15.96 -6.65 17.72
C SER A 265 -16.69 -5.30 17.77
N ASP A 266 -17.96 -5.35 18.14
CA ASP A 266 -18.83 -4.18 18.38
C ASP A 266 -18.79 -3.68 19.82
N LEU A 267 -17.85 -4.14 20.63
CA LEU A 267 -17.64 -3.61 21.99
C LEU A 267 -17.50 -2.09 21.95
N GLU A 268 -18.32 -1.41 22.74
CA GLU A 268 -18.27 0.05 22.87
C GLU A 268 -16.90 0.53 23.37
N ARG A 269 -16.31 -0.23 24.31
CA ARG A 269 -14.95 0.00 24.79
C ARG A 269 -14.09 -1.22 24.53
N LYS A 270 -12.98 -1.00 23.85
CA LYS A 270 -12.07 -2.06 23.37
C LYS A 270 -10.74 -2.07 24.13
N SER A 271 -10.75 -1.67 25.43
CA SER A 271 -9.59 -1.86 26.30
C SER A 271 -9.47 -3.31 26.74
N ILE A 272 -8.35 -3.66 27.36
CA ILE A 272 -7.99 -5.07 27.67
C ILE A 272 -9.08 -5.74 28.55
N GLU A 273 -9.62 -5.03 29.55
CA GLU A 273 -10.61 -5.60 30.48
C GLU A 273 -11.93 -5.96 29.79
N PRO A 274 -12.63 -5.07 29.06
CA PRO A 274 -13.83 -5.45 28.32
C PRO A 274 -13.61 -6.58 27.32
N ILE A 275 -12.45 -6.60 26.67
CA ILE A 275 -12.09 -7.69 25.72
C ILE A 275 -11.94 -9.02 26.49
N ALA A 276 -11.24 -9.02 27.62
CA ALA A 276 -11.06 -10.22 28.43
C ALA A 276 -12.42 -10.77 28.94
N LEU A 277 -13.27 -9.87 29.45
CA LEU A 277 -14.60 -10.25 29.93
C LEU A 277 -15.47 -10.87 28.82
N ALA A 278 -15.40 -10.32 27.62
CA ALA A 278 -16.20 -10.77 26.50
C ALA A 278 -15.71 -12.09 25.88
N PHE A 279 -14.41 -12.34 25.82
CA PHE A 279 -13.82 -13.43 25.04
C PHE A 279 -13.09 -14.48 25.88
N GLU A 280 -12.63 -14.18 27.09
CA GLU A 280 -11.86 -15.11 27.95
C GLU A 280 -12.49 -15.37 29.32
N GLY A 281 -13.43 -14.54 29.75
CA GLY A 281 -14.09 -14.61 31.05
C GLY A 281 -13.38 -13.85 32.16
N THR A 282 -14.04 -13.72 33.31
CA THR A 282 -13.65 -12.86 34.44
C THR A 282 -12.28 -13.19 35.02
N ASP A 283 -11.92 -14.48 35.09
CA ASP A 283 -10.69 -14.95 35.72
C ASP A 283 -9.44 -14.63 34.88
N ASN A 284 -9.63 -14.31 33.61
CA ASN A 284 -8.55 -14.11 32.64
C ASN A 284 -8.17 -12.64 32.39
N VAL A 285 -8.85 -11.67 32.98
CA VAL A 285 -8.52 -10.23 32.83
C VAL A 285 -7.05 -9.93 33.15
N ARG A 286 -6.57 -10.48 34.27
CA ARG A 286 -5.16 -10.32 34.69
C ARG A 286 -4.20 -11.03 33.73
N VAL A 287 -4.59 -12.17 33.19
CA VAL A 287 -3.76 -12.96 32.27
C VAL A 287 -3.60 -12.23 30.95
N LEU A 288 -4.69 -11.72 30.39
CA LEU A 288 -4.66 -10.92 29.15
C LEU A 288 -3.86 -9.61 29.34
N THR A 289 -3.99 -8.95 30.50
CA THR A 289 -3.16 -7.79 30.84
C THR A 289 -1.67 -8.14 30.84
N LYS A 290 -1.29 -9.28 31.43
CA LYS A 290 0.10 -9.78 31.43
C LYS A 290 0.57 -10.17 30.03
N PHE A 291 -0.28 -10.75 29.20
CA PHE A 291 0.03 -11.02 27.80
C PHE A 291 0.45 -9.75 27.07
N MET A 292 -0.26 -8.66 27.28
CA MET A 292 0.03 -7.36 26.66
C MET A 292 1.26 -6.66 27.23
N SER A 293 1.56 -6.84 28.53
CA SER A 293 2.57 -6.05 29.25
C SER A 293 3.86 -6.79 29.56
N ASP A 294 3.80 -8.12 29.79
CA ASP A 294 4.89 -8.88 30.40
C ASP A 294 5.30 -10.13 29.64
N ALA A 295 4.37 -10.74 28.88
CA ALA A 295 4.65 -11.97 28.16
C ALA A 295 5.80 -11.79 27.17
N LYS A 296 6.65 -12.81 27.09
CA LYS A 296 7.76 -12.81 26.13
C LYS A 296 7.25 -13.22 24.75
N TRP A 297 7.16 -12.28 23.85
CA TRP A 297 6.95 -12.49 22.41
C TRP A 297 7.62 -11.36 21.62
N ASN A 298 7.99 -11.66 20.39
CA ASN A 298 8.82 -10.75 19.60
C ASN A 298 7.96 -9.77 18.82
N GLU A 299 7.57 -8.67 19.48
CA GLU A 299 6.75 -7.63 18.86
C GLU A 299 7.46 -6.90 17.71
N ASN A 300 8.78 -6.78 17.75
CA ASN A 300 9.53 -6.09 16.67
C ASN A 300 9.50 -6.91 15.37
N ASP A 301 9.71 -8.23 15.45
CA ASP A 301 9.65 -9.09 14.27
C ASP A 301 8.21 -9.28 13.81
N MET A 302 7.24 -9.34 14.73
CA MET A 302 5.81 -9.31 14.38
C MET A 302 5.43 -8.00 13.66
N LYS A 303 5.93 -6.85 14.13
CA LYS A 303 5.76 -5.56 13.46
C LYS A 303 6.38 -5.57 12.06
N ARG A 304 7.56 -6.15 11.90
CA ARG A 304 8.19 -6.31 10.57
C ARG A 304 7.36 -7.19 9.64
N ALA A 305 6.79 -8.28 10.15
CA ALA A 305 5.90 -9.13 9.37
C ALA A 305 4.66 -8.36 8.92
N TYR A 306 4.04 -7.60 9.81
CA TYR A 306 2.94 -6.69 9.50
C TYR A 306 3.33 -5.67 8.41
N GLN A 307 4.46 -5.00 8.55
CA GLN A 307 4.95 -4.01 7.59
C GLN A 307 5.20 -4.62 6.19
N ASN A 308 5.72 -5.84 6.14
CA ASN A 308 5.91 -6.55 4.88
C ASN A 308 4.56 -6.91 4.23
N GLU A 309 3.61 -7.39 5.02
CA GLU A 309 2.28 -7.76 4.53
C GLU A 309 1.51 -6.53 4.04
N LEU A 310 1.60 -5.40 4.76
CA LEU A 310 1.04 -4.12 4.33
C LEU A 310 1.69 -3.63 3.03
N ALA A 311 3.02 -3.68 2.94
CA ALA A 311 3.75 -3.30 1.73
C ALA A 311 3.36 -4.19 0.55
N ASP A 312 3.25 -5.50 0.75
CA ASP A 312 2.78 -6.45 -0.25
C ASP A 312 1.39 -6.12 -0.79
N MET A 313 0.50 -5.65 0.09
CA MET A 313 -0.86 -5.28 -0.30
C MET A 313 -0.90 -3.92 -1.00
N LEU A 314 -0.20 -2.92 -0.47
CA LEU A 314 -0.39 -1.52 -0.85
C LEU A 314 0.68 -0.98 -1.78
N SER A 315 1.93 -1.53 -1.79
CA SER A 315 3.03 -0.93 -2.54
C SER A 315 2.71 -0.83 -4.03
N ALA A 316 2.77 0.39 -4.57
CA ALA A 316 2.56 0.70 -5.98
C ALA A 316 3.36 1.95 -6.36
N ASP A 317 3.67 2.07 -7.66
CA ASP A 317 4.36 3.24 -8.19
C ASP A 317 3.52 4.52 -7.95
N GLY A 318 4.17 5.62 -7.62
CA GLY A 318 3.49 6.86 -7.25
C GLY A 318 2.88 6.86 -5.85
N GLY A 319 3.25 5.92 -5.00
CA GLY A 319 2.83 5.90 -3.59
C GLY A 319 3.45 7.03 -2.77
N MET A 320 2.83 7.35 -1.66
CA MET A 320 3.25 8.38 -0.71
C MET A 320 3.44 7.80 0.69
N ILE A 321 4.57 8.12 1.31
CA ILE A 321 4.72 7.98 2.76
C ILE A 321 4.08 9.21 3.39
N THR A 322 3.12 9.03 4.26
CA THR A 322 2.45 10.13 5.00
C THR A 322 2.91 10.15 6.43
N GLY A 323 3.15 11.32 6.99
CA GLY A 323 3.57 11.50 8.37
C GLY A 323 2.70 12.47 9.14
N ASP A 324 2.33 12.09 10.37
CA ASP A 324 1.54 12.93 11.27
C ASP A 324 1.66 12.41 12.70
N ASP A 325 1.20 13.20 13.69
CA ASP A 325 1.10 12.69 15.07
C ASP A 325 -0.35 12.47 15.48
N THR A 326 -0.54 11.46 16.34
CA THR A 326 -1.82 11.30 17.02
C THR A 326 -1.65 11.35 18.53
N CYS A 327 -2.67 11.87 19.22
CA CYS A 327 -2.68 12.04 20.67
C CYS A 327 -3.68 11.09 21.33
N PHE A 328 -3.33 10.67 22.54
CA PHE A 328 -4.13 9.80 23.40
C PHE A 328 -4.35 10.52 24.74
N PRO A 329 -5.50 11.19 24.94
CA PRO A 329 -5.82 11.85 26.22
C PRO A 329 -5.77 10.88 27.40
N LYS A 330 -5.19 11.29 28.52
CA LYS A 330 -5.07 10.49 29.75
C LYS A 330 -5.49 11.31 30.96
N LYS A 331 -6.22 10.67 31.89
CA LYS A 331 -6.65 11.33 33.14
C LYS A 331 -5.56 11.35 34.22
N GLY A 332 -4.65 10.38 34.18
CA GLY A 332 -3.61 10.21 35.21
C GLY A 332 -2.20 10.50 34.70
N SER A 333 -1.23 10.55 35.62
CA SER A 333 0.18 10.82 35.33
C SER A 333 1.07 9.56 35.21
N ASN A 334 0.50 8.34 35.42
CA ASN A 334 1.27 7.10 35.53
C ASN A 334 1.45 6.34 34.22
N SER A 335 0.96 6.86 33.10
CA SER A 335 1.16 6.22 31.79
C SER A 335 2.46 6.68 31.14
N VAL A 336 3.17 5.79 30.50
CA VAL A 336 4.44 6.06 29.80
C VAL A 336 4.33 7.25 28.84
N GLY A 337 5.24 8.20 28.90
CA GLY A 337 5.29 9.36 27.99
C GLY A 337 4.14 10.38 28.16
N VAL A 338 3.32 10.28 29.21
CA VAL A 338 2.25 11.24 29.47
C VAL A 338 2.82 12.57 29.95
N ALA A 339 2.33 13.67 29.42
CA ALA A 339 2.64 15.03 29.84
C ALA A 339 1.55 16.00 29.42
N ARG A 340 1.54 17.21 30.01
CA ARG A 340 0.75 18.33 29.50
C ARG A 340 1.39 18.88 28.23
N GLN A 341 0.79 18.60 27.11
CA GLN A 341 1.24 19.02 25.78
C GLN A 341 0.03 19.33 24.88
N TYR A 342 0.27 19.96 23.74
CA TYR A 342 -0.81 20.18 22.77
C TYR A 342 -1.41 18.85 22.33
N CYS A 343 -2.73 18.75 22.45
CA CYS A 343 -3.51 17.58 22.07
C CYS A 343 -4.45 17.93 20.93
N GLY A 344 -4.16 17.46 19.71
CA GLY A 344 -4.98 17.74 18.53
C GLY A 344 -6.43 17.27 18.68
N ASN A 345 -6.66 16.16 19.40
CA ASN A 345 -8.01 15.63 19.66
C ASN A 345 -8.89 16.57 20.47
N THR A 346 -8.30 17.35 21.39
CA THR A 346 -9.05 18.31 22.25
C THR A 346 -8.85 19.76 21.80
N GLY A 347 -7.97 20.02 20.82
CA GLY A 347 -7.66 21.36 20.32
C GLY A 347 -6.97 22.29 21.31
N LYS A 348 -6.45 21.76 22.44
CA LYS A 348 -5.84 22.53 23.53
C LYS A 348 -4.66 21.78 24.16
N THR A 349 -3.91 22.46 25.03
CA THR A 349 -2.93 21.81 25.90
C THR A 349 -3.66 20.94 26.93
N ASP A 350 -3.43 19.64 26.86
CA ASP A 350 -4.09 18.66 27.72
C ASP A 350 -3.10 17.59 28.19
N ASN A 351 -3.48 16.78 29.19
CA ASN A 351 -2.69 15.66 29.66
C ASN A 351 -2.85 14.49 28.68
N CYS A 352 -1.83 14.23 27.88
CA CYS A 352 -1.91 13.20 26.85
C CYS A 352 -0.56 12.55 26.56
N GLN A 353 -0.63 11.38 25.97
CA GLN A 353 0.48 10.78 25.21
C GLN A 353 0.40 11.26 23.77
N SER A 354 1.53 11.36 23.08
CA SER A 354 1.59 11.65 21.64
C SER A 354 2.47 10.64 20.95
N ALA A 355 2.13 10.25 19.74
CA ALA A 355 2.93 9.33 18.95
C ALA A 355 3.02 9.83 17.49
N PRO A 356 4.22 10.23 17.03
CA PRO A 356 4.49 10.34 15.62
C PRO A 356 4.30 8.99 14.93
N MET A 357 3.62 9.01 13.78
CA MET A 357 3.30 7.83 13.00
C MET A 357 3.51 8.10 11.52
N ILE A 358 3.91 7.09 10.78
CA ILE A 358 3.91 7.13 9.32
C ILE A 358 2.91 6.13 8.75
N GLY A 359 2.22 6.57 7.72
CA GLY A 359 1.37 5.72 6.88
C GLY A 359 1.94 5.58 5.48
N TYR A 360 1.35 4.68 4.72
CA TYR A 360 1.58 4.57 3.31
C TYR A 360 0.26 4.55 2.56
N VAL A 361 0.20 5.29 1.46
CA VAL A 361 -0.98 5.36 0.57
C VAL A 361 -0.57 5.20 -0.88
N SER A 362 -1.40 4.50 -1.63
CA SER A 362 -1.28 4.34 -3.08
C SER A 362 -2.66 4.17 -3.70
N GLY A 363 -2.73 3.96 -5.01
CA GLY A 363 -3.97 3.57 -5.70
C GLY A 363 -4.60 2.26 -5.21
N LYS A 364 -3.89 1.48 -4.37
CA LYS A 364 -4.39 0.23 -3.78
C LYS A 364 -5.01 0.39 -2.39
N GLY A 365 -4.93 1.57 -1.79
CA GLY A 365 -5.41 1.87 -0.45
C GLY A 365 -4.35 2.49 0.46
N TYR A 366 -4.62 2.49 1.75
CA TYR A 366 -3.76 3.11 2.76
C TYR A 366 -3.74 2.30 4.07
N GLY A 367 -2.70 2.53 4.88
CA GLY A 367 -2.57 1.97 6.22
C GLY A 367 -1.39 2.58 6.97
N LEU A 368 -1.37 2.50 8.31
CA LEU A 368 -0.21 2.89 9.09
C LEU A 368 0.92 1.89 8.86
N PHE A 369 2.13 2.41 8.69
CA PHE A 369 3.31 1.58 8.42
C PHE A 369 4.24 1.48 9.63
N ASP A 370 4.44 2.61 10.35
CA ASP A 370 5.30 2.66 11.52
C ASP A 370 4.82 3.69 12.53
N TRP A 371 5.18 3.51 13.81
CA TRP A 371 4.79 4.37 14.94
C TRP A 371 5.80 4.27 16.06
N ARG A 372 5.93 5.36 16.81
CA ARG A 372 6.74 5.40 18.02
C ARG A 372 6.11 6.36 19.03
N LEU A 373 6.01 5.94 20.28
CA LEU A 373 5.58 6.80 21.38
C LEU A 373 6.61 7.91 21.59
N TYR A 374 6.16 9.16 21.63
CA TYR A 374 6.96 10.31 21.97
C TYR A 374 7.18 10.35 23.49
N MET A 375 8.43 10.49 23.90
CA MET A 375 8.82 10.67 25.29
C MET A 375 9.22 12.13 25.51
N PRO A 376 8.42 12.93 26.26
CA PRO A 376 8.76 14.30 26.57
C PRO A 376 10.10 14.41 27.31
N GLN A 377 10.80 15.54 27.17
CA GLN A 377 12.11 15.74 27.79
C GLN A 377 12.08 15.57 29.31
N SER A 378 11.01 16.00 29.97
CA SER A 378 10.82 15.83 31.43
C SER A 378 10.89 14.37 31.89
N TRP A 379 10.57 13.42 31.03
CA TRP A 379 10.66 12.00 31.34
C TRP A 379 12.11 11.50 31.49
N PHE A 380 13.11 12.27 31.04
CA PHE A 380 14.52 11.92 31.14
C PHE A 380 15.22 12.60 32.31
N GLU A 381 14.52 13.43 33.06
CA GLU A 381 15.00 14.01 34.31
C GLU A 381 15.05 12.95 35.43
N ASP A 382 15.85 13.19 36.47
CA ASP A 382 16.02 12.26 37.59
C ASP A 382 14.70 12.00 38.34
N SER A 383 13.81 13.01 38.40
CA SER A 383 12.49 12.91 39.01
C SER A 383 11.60 11.83 38.38
N HIS A 384 11.86 11.43 37.15
CA HIS A 384 11.09 10.41 36.43
C HIS A 384 11.82 9.06 36.29
N LYS A 385 12.99 8.87 36.93
CA LYS A 385 13.74 7.63 36.83
C LYS A 385 12.92 6.40 37.22
N ASP A 386 12.34 6.42 38.43
CA ASP A 386 11.50 5.33 38.93
C ASP A 386 10.27 5.08 38.02
N MET A 387 9.74 6.14 37.44
CA MET A 387 8.58 6.03 36.53
C MET A 387 8.98 5.35 35.22
N ARG A 388 10.16 5.69 34.65
CA ARG A 388 10.68 5.01 33.44
C ARG A 388 10.86 3.50 33.69
N GLU A 389 11.42 3.13 34.83
CA GLU A 389 11.60 1.72 35.21
C GLU A 389 10.25 1.01 35.37
N LYS A 390 9.30 1.59 36.13
CA LYS A 390 7.92 1.06 36.25
C LYS A 390 7.19 0.92 34.93
N CYS A 391 7.41 1.86 34.04
CA CYS A 391 6.80 1.86 32.72
C CYS A 391 7.58 1.03 31.69
N LYS A 392 8.68 0.37 32.10
CA LYS A 392 9.53 -0.49 31.25
C LYS A 392 9.99 0.23 29.98
N VAL A 393 10.40 1.50 30.11
CA VAL A 393 11.01 2.23 29.01
C VAL A 393 12.38 1.61 28.72
N PRO A 394 12.69 1.18 27.49
CA PRO A 394 13.99 0.59 27.20
C PRO A 394 15.14 1.58 27.41
N ASP A 395 16.28 1.12 27.89
CA ASP A 395 17.44 1.95 28.23
C ASP A 395 18.04 2.69 27.02
N TYR A 396 17.85 2.15 25.82
CA TYR A 396 18.31 2.78 24.59
C TYR A 396 17.43 3.95 24.13
N ILE A 397 16.28 4.19 24.77
CA ILE A 397 15.41 5.30 24.46
C ILE A 397 15.94 6.57 25.14
N SER A 398 16.29 7.55 24.31
CA SER A 398 16.69 8.89 24.74
C SER A 398 15.70 9.93 24.23
N PHE A 399 15.84 11.17 24.72
CA PHE A 399 15.01 12.27 24.24
C PHE A 399 15.27 12.53 22.77
N GLU A 400 14.21 12.54 22.00
CA GLU A 400 14.19 12.96 20.61
C GLU A 400 12.94 13.80 20.35
N THR A 401 13.07 14.84 19.53
CA THR A 401 11.93 15.65 19.10
C THR A 401 11.01 14.79 18.20
N LYS A 402 9.74 15.15 18.13
CA LYS A 402 8.79 14.47 17.23
C LYS A 402 9.28 14.52 15.77
N HIS A 403 9.87 15.64 15.35
CA HIS A 403 10.46 15.80 14.01
C HIS A 403 11.56 14.79 13.75
N LYS A 404 12.49 14.61 14.71
CA LYS A 404 13.57 13.62 14.58
C LYS A 404 13.03 12.18 14.51
N ILE A 405 12.03 11.85 15.34
CA ILE A 405 11.38 10.55 15.33
C ILE A 405 10.71 10.27 13.99
N LEU A 406 9.90 11.22 13.49
CA LEU A 406 9.20 11.06 12.22
C LEU A 406 10.17 10.93 11.04
N LEU A 407 11.18 11.79 10.99
CA LEU A 407 12.23 11.74 9.97
C LEU A 407 12.96 10.39 9.96
N GLY A 408 13.31 9.87 11.15
CA GLY A 408 13.95 8.56 11.29
C GLY A 408 13.08 7.42 10.75
N MET A 409 11.77 7.45 11.03
CA MET A 409 10.82 6.46 10.49
C MET A 409 10.69 6.56 8.96
N ILE A 410 10.58 7.78 8.40
CA ILE A 410 10.50 7.99 6.95
C ILE A 410 11.75 7.44 6.25
N LYS A 411 12.96 7.80 6.76
CA LYS A 411 14.24 7.30 6.22
C LYS A 411 14.32 5.78 6.26
N SER A 412 14.03 5.19 7.42
CA SER A 412 14.04 3.73 7.59
C SER A 412 13.04 3.01 6.68
N ALA A 413 11.84 3.57 6.48
CA ALA A 413 10.85 3.01 5.58
C ALA A 413 11.30 3.10 4.11
N HIS A 414 11.94 4.21 3.73
CA HIS A 414 12.48 4.42 2.39
C HIS A 414 13.67 3.49 2.11
N GLU A 415 14.64 3.40 3.03
CA GLU A 415 15.83 2.54 2.91
C GLU A 415 15.49 1.05 2.81
N ARG A 416 14.40 0.60 3.44
CA ARG A 416 13.92 -0.77 3.29
C ARG A 416 13.55 -1.15 1.85
N GLY A 417 13.15 -0.21 1.02
CA GLY A 417 12.84 -0.42 -0.38
C GLY A 417 11.63 -1.31 -0.69
N ASN A 418 10.85 -1.75 0.33
CA ASN A 418 9.65 -2.54 0.12
C ASN A 418 8.40 -1.69 -0.19
N LEU A 419 8.46 -0.38 0.08
CA LEU A 419 7.46 0.61 -0.31
C LEU A 419 7.93 1.39 -1.53
N LYS A 420 7.15 1.37 -2.59
CA LYS A 420 7.40 2.18 -3.79
C LYS A 420 6.88 3.59 -3.56
N ALA A 421 7.60 4.36 -2.75
CA ALA A 421 7.27 5.74 -2.48
C ALA A 421 7.95 6.66 -3.48
N LYS A 422 7.19 7.54 -4.11
CA LYS A 422 7.66 8.69 -4.89
C LYS A 422 7.52 9.98 -4.08
N TYR A 423 6.60 9.99 -3.12
CA TYR A 423 6.18 11.18 -2.39
C TYR A 423 6.27 11.01 -0.88
N VAL A 424 6.43 12.16 -0.19
CA VAL A 424 6.25 12.29 1.26
C VAL A 424 5.19 13.37 1.52
N GLY A 425 4.19 13.06 2.35
CA GLY A 425 3.15 14.01 2.77
C GLY A 425 3.19 14.25 4.28
N VAL A 426 3.27 15.51 4.72
CA VAL A 426 3.30 15.88 6.14
C VAL A 426 2.37 17.05 6.44
N ASP A 427 1.93 17.17 7.70
CA ASP A 427 1.10 18.26 8.16
C ASP A 427 1.88 19.57 8.36
N ALA A 428 1.18 20.66 8.76
CA ALA A 428 1.78 21.97 8.90
C ALA A 428 2.75 22.10 10.08
N SER A 429 2.76 21.16 11.03
CA SER A 429 3.74 21.17 12.12
C SER A 429 5.13 20.78 11.63
N TYR A 430 5.19 19.81 10.73
CA TYR A 430 6.42 19.36 10.07
C TYR A 430 6.73 20.17 8.81
N GLY A 431 5.71 20.55 8.05
CA GLY A 431 5.85 21.27 6.78
C GLY A 431 6.36 22.70 6.91
N SER A 432 6.22 23.31 8.08
CA SER A 432 6.77 24.62 8.36
C SER A 432 8.23 24.59 8.83
N ASP A 433 8.81 23.39 9.06
CA ASP A 433 10.20 23.19 9.45
C ASP A 433 11.07 22.88 8.23
N SER A 434 11.78 23.88 7.77
CA SER A 434 12.63 23.77 6.60
C SER A 434 13.81 22.80 6.80
N ALA A 435 14.35 22.67 8.02
CA ALA A 435 15.41 21.72 8.31
C ALA A 435 14.91 20.27 8.24
N PHE A 436 13.67 20.03 8.65
CA PHE A 436 13.02 18.74 8.46
C PHE A 436 12.85 18.39 6.98
N LEU A 437 12.32 19.35 6.17
CA LEU A 437 12.12 19.14 4.74
C LEU A 437 13.44 18.90 3.97
N ASP A 438 14.51 19.60 4.33
CA ASP A 438 15.84 19.41 3.72
C ASP A 438 16.48 18.06 4.09
N ALA A 439 16.11 17.50 5.24
CA ALA A 439 16.64 16.22 5.71
C ALA A 439 15.89 15.00 5.14
N LEU A 440 14.81 15.20 4.39
CA LEU A 440 14.10 14.11 3.70
C LEU A 440 14.99 13.48 2.61
N PRO A 441 14.78 12.19 2.25
CA PRO A 441 15.50 11.57 1.15
C PRO A 441 15.36 12.35 -0.16
N GLU A 442 16.47 12.62 -0.84
CA GLU A 442 16.53 13.53 -2.01
C GLU A 442 15.66 13.10 -3.19
N ASN A 443 15.44 11.81 -3.35
CA ASN A 443 14.62 11.24 -4.43
C ASN A 443 13.12 11.24 -4.13
N LEU A 444 12.68 11.73 -2.97
CA LEU A 444 11.28 11.89 -2.62
C LEU A 444 10.82 13.33 -2.82
N VAL A 445 9.68 13.48 -3.46
CA VAL A 445 9.01 14.78 -3.62
C VAL A 445 8.10 14.98 -2.41
N TYR A 446 8.31 16.05 -1.66
CA TYR A 446 7.45 16.35 -0.53
C TYR A 446 6.19 17.13 -0.92
N PHE A 447 5.11 16.89 -0.20
CA PHE A 447 3.88 17.68 -0.13
C PHE A 447 3.62 18.01 1.33
N ALA A 448 4.01 19.22 1.71
CA ALA A 448 4.01 19.69 3.09
C ALA A 448 2.92 20.73 3.29
N ASP A 449 1.90 20.43 4.09
CA ASP A 449 0.92 21.45 4.46
C ASP A 449 1.62 22.54 5.26
N VAL A 450 1.18 23.79 5.11
CA VAL A 450 1.71 24.92 5.82
C VAL A 450 0.59 25.81 6.35
N ARG A 451 0.92 26.59 7.37
CA ARG A 451 -0.04 27.55 7.94
C ARG A 451 -0.19 28.73 6.98
N LYS A 452 -1.35 29.40 7.01
CA LYS A 452 -1.66 30.57 6.17
C LYS A 452 -0.67 31.73 6.29
N ASN A 453 0.04 31.84 7.41
CA ASN A 453 1.06 32.86 7.67
C ASN A 453 2.48 32.41 7.26
N GLN A 454 2.67 31.26 6.61
CA GLN A 454 3.94 30.85 6.07
C GLN A 454 4.44 31.88 5.05
N LEU A 455 5.71 32.27 5.18
CA LEU A 455 6.33 33.29 4.32
C LEU A 455 6.97 32.65 3.08
N VAL A 456 6.76 33.29 1.94
CA VAL A 456 7.37 32.97 0.65
C VAL A 456 7.68 34.24 -0.12
N PHE A 457 8.57 34.19 -1.12
CA PHE A 457 8.66 35.26 -2.09
C PHE A 457 7.82 34.90 -3.32
N ALA A 458 7.07 35.87 -3.83
CA ALA A 458 6.23 35.70 -5.03
C ALA A 458 7.06 35.42 -6.29
N SER A 459 8.28 35.97 -6.35
CA SER A 459 9.30 35.74 -7.38
C SER A 459 10.67 35.82 -6.72
N ARG A 460 11.70 35.28 -7.36
CA ARG A 460 13.06 35.28 -6.82
C ARG A 460 13.61 36.71 -6.74
N PRO A 461 13.83 37.25 -5.52
CA PRO A 461 14.44 38.56 -5.37
C PRO A 461 15.97 38.50 -5.58
N GLU A 462 16.55 39.62 -5.98
CA GLU A 462 17.98 39.79 -5.92
C GLU A 462 18.46 39.88 -4.47
N THR A 463 19.69 39.52 -4.22
CA THR A 463 20.33 39.67 -2.91
C THR A 463 21.50 40.62 -2.99
N TYR A 464 21.61 41.53 -2.01
CA TYR A 464 22.67 42.48 -1.95
C TYR A 464 23.09 42.72 -0.51
N VAL A 465 24.36 43.15 -0.29
CA VAL A 465 24.82 43.63 1.00
C VAL A 465 24.48 45.13 1.07
N PRO A 466 23.68 45.58 2.06
CA PRO A 466 23.33 47.00 2.16
C PRO A 466 24.54 47.90 2.28
N GLU A 467 24.50 49.06 1.62
CA GLU A 467 25.56 50.08 1.79
C GLU A 467 25.62 50.61 3.24
N TYR A 468 26.82 50.87 3.68
CA TYR A 468 27.05 51.41 5.01
C TYR A 468 26.61 52.88 5.08
N LYS A 469 25.63 53.17 5.94
CA LYS A 469 25.05 54.51 6.09
C LYS A 469 25.77 55.40 7.12
N GLY A 470 26.98 55.06 7.48
CA GLY A 470 27.82 55.88 8.38
C GLY A 470 27.47 55.80 9.87
N LYS A 471 26.52 54.97 10.28
CA LYS A 471 26.12 54.72 11.68
C LYS A 471 25.96 53.24 11.97
N GLY A 472 26.51 52.79 13.09
CA GLY A 472 26.38 51.38 13.52
C GLY A 472 27.46 50.46 12.94
N LYS A 473 27.21 49.13 13.02
CA LYS A 473 28.12 48.10 12.48
C LYS A 473 28.00 48.03 10.96
N HIS A 474 29.11 47.88 10.25
CA HIS A 474 29.08 47.63 8.80
C HIS A 474 28.23 46.41 8.46
N PRO A 475 27.27 46.55 7.54
CA PRO A 475 26.50 45.40 7.06
C PRO A 475 27.44 44.39 6.39
N GLN A 476 27.36 43.14 6.81
CA GLN A 476 28.15 42.05 6.24
C GLN A 476 27.25 40.92 5.67
N LYS A 477 25.97 40.93 6.06
CA LYS A 477 25.03 39.90 5.62
C LYS A 477 24.22 40.39 4.44
N PRO A 478 24.01 39.55 3.42
CA PRO A 478 23.12 39.88 2.33
C PRO A 478 21.67 39.99 2.84
N VAL A 479 20.89 40.80 2.15
CA VAL A 479 19.43 40.93 2.33
C VAL A 479 18.76 40.78 0.98
N ALA A 480 17.49 40.38 0.98
CA ALA A 480 16.68 40.27 -0.24
C ALA A 480 16.16 41.66 -0.66
N SER A 481 16.12 41.93 -1.96
CA SER A 481 15.62 43.21 -2.55
C SER A 481 14.09 43.36 -2.38
N ALA A 482 13.36 42.27 -2.16
CA ALA A 482 11.90 42.25 -1.89
C ALA A 482 11.62 41.69 -0.51
N LYS A 483 10.51 42.09 0.06
CA LYS A 483 10.00 41.49 1.32
C LYS A 483 9.20 40.21 1.04
N PRO A 484 9.36 39.15 1.85
CA PRO A 484 8.53 37.98 1.76
C PRO A 484 7.08 38.32 2.14
N VAL A 485 6.15 37.58 1.57
CA VAL A 485 4.71 37.71 1.79
C VAL A 485 4.13 36.36 2.29
N THR A 486 2.98 36.38 2.90
CA THR A 486 2.33 35.15 3.36
C THR A 486 1.73 34.37 2.19
N VAL A 487 1.64 33.03 2.33
CA VAL A 487 0.96 32.20 1.34
C VAL A 487 -0.53 32.59 1.19
N GLU A 488 -1.16 33.12 2.26
CA GLU A 488 -2.51 33.67 2.23
C GLU A 488 -2.59 34.89 1.29
N ALA A 489 -1.62 35.81 1.36
CA ALA A 489 -1.56 36.99 0.48
C ALA A 489 -1.31 36.59 -0.99
N ILE A 490 -0.45 35.56 -1.24
CA ILE A 490 -0.26 35.02 -2.58
C ILE A 490 -1.57 34.41 -3.13
N ALA A 491 -2.28 33.65 -2.30
CA ALA A 491 -3.54 33.01 -2.70
C ALA A 491 -4.66 34.03 -2.99
N ALA A 492 -4.67 35.16 -2.27
CA ALA A 492 -5.63 36.24 -2.47
C ALA A 492 -5.41 37.03 -3.75
N ASN A 493 -4.25 36.87 -4.42
CA ASN A 493 -3.97 37.60 -5.67
C ASN A 493 -4.92 37.12 -6.79
N GLU A 494 -5.70 38.07 -7.33
CA GLU A 494 -6.69 37.85 -8.38
C GLU A 494 -6.06 37.60 -9.76
N SER A 495 -4.79 37.95 -9.96
CA SER A 495 -4.09 37.68 -11.22
C SER A 495 -3.93 36.20 -11.55
N THR A 496 -4.05 35.33 -10.55
CA THR A 496 -4.10 33.88 -10.69
C THR A 496 -5.45 33.39 -10.24
N PRO A 497 -6.40 33.13 -11.14
CA PRO A 497 -7.73 32.65 -10.77
C PRO A 497 -7.68 31.24 -10.19
N PHE A 498 -8.70 30.88 -9.42
CA PHE A 498 -8.93 29.49 -9.02
C PHE A 498 -9.45 28.69 -10.21
N ASN A 499 -8.96 27.48 -10.36
CA ASN A 499 -9.47 26.50 -11.33
C ASN A 499 -10.51 25.62 -10.64
N ASP A 500 -11.63 25.38 -11.32
CA ASP A 500 -12.60 24.37 -10.90
C ASP A 500 -12.11 22.98 -11.33
N VAL A 501 -11.98 22.06 -10.38
CA VAL A 501 -11.40 20.72 -10.60
C VAL A 501 -12.27 19.63 -10.01
N ALA A 502 -12.41 18.53 -10.73
CA ALA A 502 -12.93 17.27 -10.21
C ALA A 502 -11.73 16.47 -9.67
N LEU A 503 -11.69 16.27 -8.37
CA LEU A 503 -10.56 15.65 -7.67
C LEU A 503 -10.62 14.11 -7.70
N GLY A 504 -11.81 13.54 -7.86
CA GLY A 504 -12.05 12.11 -7.79
C GLY A 504 -13.48 11.82 -7.36
N ILE A 505 -13.74 10.57 -7.02
CA ILE A 505 -15.03 10.12 -6.52
C ILE A 505 -14.85 9.57 -5.10
N GLY A 506 -15.52 10.18 -4.14
CA GLY A 506 -15.54 9.77 -2.74
C GLY A 506 -16.73 8.87 -2.41
N ALA A 507 -16.88 8.51 -1.13
CA ALA A 507 -18.02 7.70 -0.66
C ALA A 507 -19.40 8.36 -0.84
N LYS A 508 -19.43 9.68 -1.07
CA LYS A 508 -20.64 10.47 -1.31
C LYS A 508 -20.73 11.01 -2.75
N GLY A 509 -20.04 10.38 -3.71
CA GLY A 509 -20.02 10.80 -5.11
C GLY A 509 -18.85 11.72 -5.48
N PRO A 510 -18.93 12.43 -6.60
CA PRO A 510 -17.87 13.28 -7.12
C PRO A 510 -17.40 14.33 -6.11
N ILE A 511 -16.11 14.58 -6.06
CA ILE A 511 -15.49 15.60 -5.22
C ILE A 511 -15.02 16.73 -6.12
N PHE A 512 -15.73 17.87 -6.08
CA PHE A 512 -15.33 19.09 -6.74
C PHE A 512 -14.60 20.02 -5.77
N SER A 513 -13.67 20.79 -6.28
CA SER A 513 -12.90 21.78 -5.49
C SER A 513 -12.44 22.90 -6.40
N LYS A 514 -11.96 23.97 -5.79
CA LYS A 514 -11.25 25.04 -6.49
C LYS A 514 -9.80 25.02 -6.04
N ASP A 515 -8.87 25.17 -6.98
CA ASP A 515 -7.45 25.17 -6.69
C ASP A 515 -6.65 26.25 -7.42
N LYS A 516 -5.49 26.56 -6.88
CA LYS A 516 -4.43 27.33 -7.53
C LYS A 516 -3.10 26.61 -7.36
N VAL A 517 -2.29 26.60 -8.39
CA VAL A 517 -0.90 26.11 -8.36
C VAL A 517 0.00 27.26 -8.80
N ILE A 518 0.86 27.73 -7.91
CA ILE A 518 1.63 28.94 -8.10
C ILE A 518 3.11 28.67 -7.83
N ARG A 519 3.99 29.12 -8.72
CA ARG A 519 5.43 29.04 -8.47
C ARG A 519 5.83 30.15 -7.50
N VAL A 520 6.54 29.79 -6.42
CA VAL A 520 7.01 30.70 -5.38
C VAL A 520 8.45 30.35 -4.99
N VAL A 521 9.10 31.23 -4.22
CA VAL A 521 10.45 30.99 -3.71
C VAL A 521 10.39 30.88 -2.20
N GLU A 522 11.01 29.85 -1.68
CA GLU A 522 11.13 29.63 -0.24
C GLU A 522 11.92 30.75 0.45
N VAL A 523 11.55 31.04 1.70
CA VAL A 523 12.30 32.00 2.53
C VAL A 523 13.22 31.23 3.49
N ARG A 524 14.51 31.50 3.44
CA ARG A 524 15.52 30.92 4.31
C ARG A 524 16.31 32.04 4.99
N ASP A 525 16.14 32.22 6.29
CA ASP A 525 16.79 33.29 7.07
C ASP A 525 16.61 34.69 6.44
N GLY A 526 15.43 34.95 5.86
CA GLY A 526 15.11 36.18 5.16
C GLY A 526 15.66 36.31 3.75
N LEU A 527 16.32 35.27 3.22
CA LEU A 527 16.89 35.20 1.88
C LEU A 527 16.10 34.24 0.99
N PRO A 528 16.22 34.34 -0.35
CA PRO A 528 15.59 33.40 -1.25
C PRO A 528 16.24 32.01 -1.17
N GLY A 529 15.45 30.98 -0.88
CA GLY A 529 15.81 29.57 -0.90
C GLY A 529 15.54 28.90 -2.26
N LYS A 530 14.94 27.72 -2.23
CA LYS A 530 14.59 26.94 -3.43
C LYS A 530 13.35 27.51 -4.13
N ASP A 531 13.27 27.34 -5.44
CA ASP A 531 12.03 27.56 -6.20
C ASP A 531 11.14 26.34 -5.97
N ILE A 532 9.93 26.57 -5.44
CA ILE A 532 8.96 25.55 -5.06
C ILE A 532 7.58 25.89 -5.60
N TRP A 533 6.64 24.95 -5.49
CA TRP A 533 5.26 25.18 -5.81
C TRP A 533 4.43 25.40 -4.55
N LEU A 534 3.52 26.36 -4.59
CA LEU A 534 2.43 26.53 -3.65
C LEU A 534 1.16 25.99 -4.28
N TYR A 535 0.58 24.97 -3.66
CA TYR A 535 -0.75 24.45 -3.98
C TYR A 535 -1.76 24.97 -2.97
N VAL A 536 -2.76 25.66 -3.44
CA VAL A 536 -3.84 26.21 -2.64
C VAL A 536 -5.13 25.51 -3.02
N ARG A 537 -5.84 24.94 -2.05
CA ARG A 537 -7.11 24.26 -2.25
C ARG A 537 -8.19 24.90 -1.41
N GLN A 538 -9.33 25.21 -2.02
CA GLN A 538 -10.53 25.67 -1.34
C GLN A 538 -11.39 24.46 -0.97
N LEU A 539 -11.72 24.34 0.32
CA LEU A 539 -12.60 23.28 0.83
C LEU A 539 -14.07 23.63 0.60
N GLU A 540 -14.99 22.69 0.83
CA GLU A 540 -16.44 22.88 0.65
C GLU A 540 -17.02 24.01 1.55
N ASP A 541 -16.40 24.22 2.72
CA ASP A 541 -16.75 25.31 3.66
C ASP A 541 -16.17 26.69 3.29
N GLY A 542 -15.47 26.77 2.15
CA GLY A 542 -14.81 27.97 1.67
C GLY A 542 -13.42 28.23 2.28
N SER A 543 -12.99 27.47 3.27
CA SER A 543 -11.65 27.61 3.87
C SER A 543 -10.57 27.18 2.90
N LEU A 544 -9.36 27.79 3.05
CA LEU A 544 -8.21 27.49 2.18
C LEU A 544 -7.21 26.62 2.93
N LYS A 545 -6.72 25.58 2.25
CA LYS A 545 -5.53 24.79 2.63
C LYS A 545 -4.36 25.10 1.71
N TYR A 546 -3.18 25.16 2.30
CA TYR A 546 -1.93 25.52 1.64
C TYR A 546 -0.93 24.40 1.79
N SER A 547 -0.31 23.98 0.68
CA SER A 547 0.73 22.97 0.68
C SER A 547 1.92 23.45 -0.18
N LEU A 548 3.13 23.24 0.30
CA LEU A 548 4.37 23.48 -0.45
C LEU A 548 4.91 22.16 -0.99
N THR A 549 5.50 22.18 -2.19
CA THR A 549 6.14 21.01 -2.78
C THR A 549 7.38 21.38 -3.58
N ASN A 550 8.43 20.54 -3.48
CA ASN A 550 9.65 20.62 -4.27
C ASN A 550 9.56 19.90 -5.61
N ALA A 551 8.35 19.66 -6.12
CA ALA A 551 8.15 19.10 -7.45
C ALA A 551 8.91 19.91 -8.51
N GLN A 552 9.40 19.25 -9.55
CA GLN A 552 10.19 19.88 -10.61
C GLN A 552 9.42 21.01 -11.30
N ALA A 553 10.14 21.97 -11.86
CA ALA A 553 9.53 23.08 -12.59
C ALA A 553 8.71 22.62 -13.81
N SER A 554 9.08 21.48 -14.39
CA SER A 554 8.41 20.84 -15.51
C SER A 554 7.19 19.98 -15.12
N SER A 555 6.91 19.84 -13.81
CA SER A 555 5.77 19.04 -13.35
C SER A 555 4.45 19.60 -13.85
N THR A 556 3.58 18.72 -14.31
CA THR A 556 2.23 19.07 -14.73
C THR A 556 1.34 19.41 -13.54
N LEU A 557 0.23 20.09 -13.76
CA LEU A 557 -0.76 20.37 -12.71
C LEU A 557 -1.28 19.09 -12.07
N GLU A 558 -1.44 18.04 -12.85
CA GLU A 558 -1.89 16.72 -12.41
C GLU A 558 -0.87 16.07 -11.44
N GLU A 559 0.41 16.15 -11.75
CA GLU A 559 1.49 15.62 -10.88
C GLU A 559 1.63 16.38 -9.55
N ILE A 560 1.05 17.57 -9.45
CA ILE A 560 0.99 18.35 -8.21
C ILE A 560 -0.32 18.08 -7.47
N ARG A 561 -1.46 18.09 -8.14
CA ARG A 561 -2.79 17.92 -7.56
C ARG A 561 -3.00 16.56 -6.90
N LYS A 562 -2.66 15.49 -7.63
CA LYS A 562 -2.90 14.12 -7.18
C LYS A 562 -2.18 13.78 -5.87
N PRO A 563 -0.86 14.00 -5.75
CA PRO A 563 -0.16 13.69 -4.50
C PRO A 563 -0.63 14.54 -3.32
N ALA A 564 -0.96 15.81 -3.55
CA ALA A 564 -1.46 16.69 -2.49
C ALA A 564 -2.74 16.17 -1.81
N LEU A 565 -3.54 15.36 -2.51
CA LEU A 565 -4.74 14.74 -1.96
C LEU A 565 -4.44 13.47 -1.15
N LEU A 566 -3.35 12.78 -1.45
CA LEU A 566 -3.00 11.53 -0.79
C LEU A 566 -2.64 11.73 0.68
N ARG A 567 -2.12 12.90 1.06
CA ARG A 567 -1.73 13.19 2.45
C ARG A 567 -2.87 12.99 3.45
N TRP A 568 -4.10 13.36 3.07
CA TRP A 568 -5.26 13.23 3.96
C TRP A 568 -5.57 11.78 4.38
N SER A 569 -5.07 10.79 3.67
CA SER A 569 -5.32 9.37 3.97
C SER A 569 -4.85 8.93 5.36
N ILE A 570 -3.82 9.57 5.93
CA ILE A 570 -3.35 9.24 7.30
C ILE A 570 -4.38 9.69 8.36
N GLU A 571 -5.01 10.84 8.15
CA GLU A 571 -6.07 11.34 9.04
C GLU A 571 -7.28 10.37 9.01
N GLN A 572 -7.64 9.90 7.81
CA GLN A 572 -8.68 8.90 7.65
C GLN A 572 -8.31 7.57 8.33
N CYS A 573 -7.05 7.14 8.20
CA CYS A 573 -6.54 5.96 8.86
C CYS A 573 -6.60 6.06 10.39
N PHE A 574 -6.22 7.21 10.96
CA PHE A 574 -6.36 7.46 12.40
C PHE A 574 -7.82 7.40 12.85
N LYS A 575 -8.71 8.01 12.07
CA LYS A 575 -10.15 7.98 12.35
C LYS A 575 -10.67 6.55 12.37
N GLU A 576 -10.36 5.76 11.37
CA GLU A 576 -10.78 4.35 11.26
C GLU A 576 -10.25 3.51 12.42
N LEU A 577 -8.97 3.65 12.75
CA LEU A 577 -8.34 2.94 13.85
C LEU A 577 -8.93 3.31 15.23
N LYS A 578 -9.28 4.58 15.44
CA LYS A 578 -9.91 5.05 16.69
C LYS A 578 -11.38 4.68 16.74
N ASP A 579 -12.17 5.11 15.74
CA ASP A 579 -13.62 4.98 15.76
C ASP A 579 -14.08 3.51 15.68
N TYR A 580 -13.38 2.68 14.90
CA TYR A 580 -13.82 1.30 14.65
C TYR A 580 -13.05 0.26 15.43
N LEU A 581 -11.76 0.48 15.67
CA LEU A 581 -10.88 -0.52 16.32
C LEU A 581 -10.43 -0.11 17.72
N GLY A 582 -10.86 1.06 18.22
CA GLY A 582 -10.57 1.52 19.57
C GLY A 582 -9.08 1.72 19.84
N MET A 583 -8.30 2.17 18.85
CA MET A 583 -6.86 2.40 19.03
C MET A 583 -6.54 3.35 20.17
N ASP A 584 -7.44 4.30 20.49
CA ASP A 584 -7.33 5.23 21.61
C ASP A 584 -7.96 4.73 22.91
N HIS A 585 -8.57 3.53 22.91
CA HIS A 585 -9.09 2.88 24.13
C HIS A 585 -7.99 2.23 24.99
N TYR A 586 -6.73 2.35 24.59
CA TYR A 586 -5.58 1.85 25.31
C TYR A 586 -5.49 2.41 26.74
N GLU A 587 -5.36 1.52 27.74
CA GLU A 587 -5.30 1.87 29.16
C GLU A 587 -4.03 1.38 29.87
N ALA A 588 -3.30 0.45 29.29
CA ALA A 588 -2.07 -0.05 29.88
C ALA A 588 -1.01 1.06 30.02
N ARG A 589 -0.16 0.94 31.05
CA ARG A 589 0.71 2.05 31.47
C ARG A 589 2.14 1.97 30.94
N ASN A 590 2.58 0.79 30.47
CA ASN A 590 3.97 0.59 30.10
C ASN A 590 4.26 0.71 28.61
N TRP A 591 5.53 0.89 28.27
CA TRP A 591 6.03 1.05 26.90
C TRP A 591 5.67 -0.11 25.99
N VAL A 592 5.92 -1.33 26.47
CA VAL A 592 5.70 -2.55 25.68
C VAL A 592 4.23 -2.71 25.32
N ALA A 593 3.33 -2.56 26.30
CA ALA A 593 1.90 -2.72 26.05
C ALA A 593 1.32 -1.65 25.14
N PHE A 594 1.85 -0.42 25.15
CA PHE A 594 1.48 0.61 24.17
C PHE A 594 1.77 0.13 22.74
N HIS A 595 3.02 -0.26 22.47
CA HIS A 595 3.43 -0.66 21.13
C HIS A 595 2.71 -1.93 20.64
N ARG A 596 2.47 -2.88 21.54
CA ARG A 596 1.70 -4.10 21.25
C ARG A 596 0.25 -3.80 20.91
N TYR A 597 -0.39 -2.89 21.67
CA TYR A 597 -1.79 -2.53 21.43
C TYR A 597 -1.96 -1.84 20.07
N ILE A 598 -1.07 -0.89 19.74
CA ILE A 598 -1.05 -0.25 18.42
C ILE A 598 -0.79 -1.29 17.31
N LEU A 599 0.14 -2.24 17.53
CA LEU A 599 0.41 -3.31 16.55
C LEU A 599 -0.82 -4.17 16.29
N LEU A 600 -1.51 -4.62 17.33
CA LEU A 600 -2.71 -5.46 17.17
C LEU A 600 -3.87 -4.68 16.52
N SER A 601 -4.03 -3.40 16.82
CA SER A 601 -4.99 -2.52 16.15
C SER A 601 -4.70 -2.42 14.64
N ASN A 602 -3.44 -2.31 14.27
CA ASN A 602 -3.02 -2.24 12.86
C ASN A 602 -3.14 -3.59 12.14
N ILE A 603 -2.84 -4.71 12.80
CA ILE A 603 -3.08 -6.06 12.26
C ILE A 603 -4.58 -6.26 11.99
N SER A 604 -5.45 -5.82 12.92
CA SER A 604 -6.90 -5.86 12.75
C SER A 604 -7.37 -4.96 11.59
N HIS A 605 -6.82 -3.76 11.45
CA HIS A 605 -7.12 -2.86 10.35
C HIS A 605 -6.71 -3.43 8.99
N LEU A 606 -5.53 -4.06 8.92
CA LEU A 606 -5.06 -4.74 7.72
C LEU A 606 -6.00 -5.87 7.29
N PHE A 607 -6.53 -6.64 8.25
CA PHE A 607 -7.53 -7.68 7.97
C PHE A 607 -8.80 -7.10 7.34
N ILE A 608 -9.36 -6.02 7.92
CA ILE A 608 -10.55 -5.36 7.36
C ILE A 608 -10.27 -4.83 5.94
N ASN A 609 -9.10 -4.24 5.72
CA ASN A 609 -8.69 -3.76 4.38
C ASN A 609 -8.58 -4.91 3.36
N LYS A 610 -8.07 -6.08 3.77
CA LYS A 610 -8.04 -7.27 2.92
C LYS A 610 -9.44 -7.72 2.54
N LEU A 611 -10.36 -7.78 3.50
CA LEU A 611 -11.75 -8.13 3.26
C LEU A 611 -12.44 -7.09 2.37
N ARG A 612 -12.22 -5.79 2.61
CA ARG A 612 -12.76 -4.72 1.77
C ARG A 612 -12.33 -4.90 0.31
N ASN A 613 -11.04 -5.13 0.07
CA ASN A 613 -10.52 -5.32 -1.28
C ASN A 613 -11.10 -6.60 -1.94
N MET A 614 -11.26 -7.67 -1.17
CA MET A 614 -11.85 -8.92 -1.65
C MET A 614 -13.34 -8.75 -1.97
N PHE A 615 -14.10 -8.08 -1.13
CA PHE A 615 -15.51 -7.81 -1.35
C PHE A 615 -15.72 -6.89 -2.54
N SER A 616 -14.93 -5.81 -2.64
CA SER A 616 -14.98 -4.87 -3.75
C SER A 616 -14.74 -5.52 -5.11
N ALA A 617 -13.87 -6.52 -5.18
CA ALA A 617 -13.59 -7.26 -6.41
C ALA A 617 -14.76 -8.15 -6.86
N LYS A 618 -15.70 -8.46 -5.97
CA LYS A 618 -16.82 -9.37 -6.21
C LYS A 618 -18.17 -8.67 -6.42
N MET A 619 -18.25 -7.38 -6.05
CA MET A 619 -19.49 -6.62 -6.22
C MET A 619 -19.66 -6.15 -7.66
N HIS A 620 -20.84 -6.39 -8.22
CA HIS A 620 -21.29 -5.81 -9.47
C HIS A 620 -22.39 -4.79 -9.15
N THR A 621 -22.11 -3.50 -9.32
CA THR A 621 -23.10 -2.46 -9.16
C THR A 621 -23.70 -2.13 -10.55
N PRO A 622 -25.02 -2.08 -10.69
CA PRO A 622 -25.64 -1.57 -11.92
C PRO A 622 -25.46 -0.06 -11.99
N GLY A 623 -25.01 0.44 -13.12
CA GLY A 623 -24.78 1.85 -13.38
C GLY A 623 -23.33 2.14 -13.75
N ALA A 624 -23.13 3.09 -14.63
CA ALA A 624 -21.82 3.60 -14.98
C ALA A 624 -21.68 5.03 -14.49
N THR A 625 -20.68 5.32 -13.67
CA THR A 625 -20.29 6.69 -13.34
C THR A 625 -19.01 7.06 -14.04
N PRO A 626 -18.80 8.35 -14.40
CA PRO A 626 -17.52 8.82 -14.87
C PRO A 626 -16.46 8.56 -13.80
N TYR A 627 -15.37 7.93 -14.18
CA TYR A 627 -14.25 7.64 -13.29
C TYR A 627 -12.99 8.33 -13.78
N ILE A 628 -12.28 8.95 -12.86
CA ILE A 628 -10.98 9.56 -13.09
C ILE A 628 -9.93 8.97 -12.16
N GLU A 629 -8.75 8.68 -12.70
CA GLU A 629 -7.58 8.26 -11.91
C GLU A 629 -6.79 9.48 -11.41
N HIS A 630 -6.94 10.61 -12.07
CA HIS A 630 -6.25 11.87 -11.83
C HIS A 630 -7.22 13.04 -11.85
N PRO A 631 -6.99 14.10 -11.06
CA PRO A 631 -7.78 15.32 -11.11
C PRO A 631 -7.85 15.91 -12.54
N VAL A 632 -9.05 16.20 -13.00
CA VAL A 632 -9.31 16.84 -14.30
C VAL A 632 -10.07 18.14 -14.10
N PRO A 633 -10.11 19.07 -15.08
CA PRO A 633 -11.01 20.20 -15.07
C PRO A 633 -12.46 19.75 -14.83
N ALA A 634 -13.20 20.51 -14.03
CA ALA A 634 -14.55 20.13 -13.64
C ALA A 634 -15.48 20.01 -14.88
N ASP A 635 -15.29 20.88 -15.86
CA ASP A 635 -16.09 20.87 -17.09
C ASP A 635 -15.88 19.59 -17.91
N GLU A 636 -14.64 19.11 -18.04
CA GLU A 636 -14.33 17.84 -18.71
C GLU A 636 -15.04 16.64 -18.04
N PHE A 637 -15.07 16.64 -16.71
CA PHE A 637 -15.78 15.60 -15.94
C PHE A 637 -17.30 15.68 -16.12
N LEU A 638 -17.86 16.89 -16.12
CA LEU A 638 -19.29 17.10 -16.30
C LEU A 638 -19.75 16.73 -17.72
N ASP A 639 -18.93 17.04 -18.74
CA ASP A 639 -19.21 16.62 -20.11
C ASP A 639 -19.25 15.10 -20.24
N ALA A 640 -18.31 14.40 -19.64
CA ALA A 640 -18.32 12.94 -19.59
C ALA A 640 -19.54 12.37 -18.84
N ALA A 641 -19.99 13.04 -17.78
CA ALA A 641 -21.21 12.65 -17.07
C ALA A 641 -22.47 12.82 -17.93
N ILE A 642 -22.54 13.88 -18.74
CA ILE A 642 -23.62 14.11 -19.69
C ILE A 642 -23.60 13.02 -20.78
N GLN A 643 -22.45 12.76 -21.39
CA GLN A 643 -22.28 11.71 -22.41
C GLN A 643 -22.78 10.36 -21.90
N LEU A 644 -22.38 9.97 -20.68
CA LEU A 644 -22.86 8.72 -20.05
C LEU A 644 -24.36 8.74 -19.81
N GLY A 645 -24.92 9.86 -19.35
CA GLY A 645 -26.37 10.02 -19.15
C GLY A 645 -27.16 9.85 -20.44
N ASN A 646 -26.58 10.23 -21.57
CA ASN A 646 -27.17 10.11 -22.93
C ASN A 646 -26.86 8.74 -23.59
N ASN A 647 -26.17 7.83 -22.92
CA ASN A 647 -25.62 6.59 -23.50
C ASN A 647 -24.62 6.82 -24.64
N GLU A 648 -23.93 7.95 -24.64
CA GLU A 648 -22.89 8.29 -25.62
C GLU A 648 -21.50 7.82 -25.10
N PRO A 649 -20.56 7.48 -26.01
CA PRO A 649 -19.21 7.13 -25.60
C PRO A 649 -18.47 8.37 -25.05
N ILE A 650 -17.75 8.19 -23.94
CA ILE A 650 -16.89 9.25 -23.38
C ILE A 650 -15.76 9.55 -24.36
N THR A 651 -15.63 10.81 -24.74
CA THR A 651 -14.61 11.28 -25.70
C THR A 651 -13.27 11.61 -25.03
N ASN A 652 -13.27 11.89 -23.72
CA ASN A 652 -12.05 12.19 -22.96
C ASN A 652 -11.39 10.89 -22.49
N ASP A 653 -10.17 10.61 -22.95
CA ASP A 653 -9.39 9.40 -22.64
C ASP A 653 -8.96 9.29 -21.17
N LYS A 654 -8.93 10.41 -20.44
CA LYS A 654 -8.64 10.47 -18.99
C LYS A 654 -9.83 10.07 -18.13
N ILE A 655 -11.03 10.05 -18.70
CA ILE A 655 -12.26 9.72 -18.01
C ILE A 655 -12.81 8.43 -18.60
N LYS A 656 -13.16 7.50 -17.76
CA LYS A 656 -13.67 6.19 -18.19
C LYS A 656 -15.06 5.98 -17.65
N ALA A 657 -15.92 5.36 -18.45
CA ALA A 657 -17.16 4.78 -17.96
C ALA A 657 -16.82 3.46 -17.24
N VAL A 658 -16.91 3.45 -15.92
CA VAL A 658 -16.78 2.21 -15.14
C VAL A 658 -18.04 2.03 -14.30
N PRO A 659 -18.50 0.80 -14.11
CA PRO A 659 -19.53 0.51 -13.12
C PRO A 659 -19.12 1.12 -11.78
N ASP A 660 -20.10 1.62 -11.03
CA ASP A 660 -19.84 2.18 -9.69
C ASP A 660 -18.92 1.27 -8.90
N ARG A 661 -17.83 1.83 -8.39
CA ARG A 661 -16.86 1.03 -7.65
C ARG A 661 -17.43 0.67 -6.29
N PRO A 662 -17.60 -0.61 -5.98
CA PRO A 662 -18.08 -1.05 -4.66
C PRO A 662 -17.21 -0.55 -3.51
N GLN A 663 -15.92 -0.29 -3.76
CA GLN A 663 -15.00 0.30 -2.78
C GLN A 663 -15.45 1.66 -2.24
N GLN A 664 -16.20 2.43 -3.04
CA GLN A 664 -16.73 3.73 -2.62
C GLN A 664 -17.91 3.59 -1.68
N VAL A 665 -18.66 2.51 -1.81
CA VAL A 665 -19.78 2.15 -0.94
C VAL A 665 -19.29 1.37 0.28
N LEU A 666 -18.29 0.51 0.11
CA LEU A 666 -17.71 -0.31 1.17
C LEU A 666 -16.70 0.49 1.99
N THR A 667 -17.17 1.23 2.97
CA THR A 667 -16.32 1.85 3.98
C THR A 667 -15.74 0.80 4.94
N ILE A 668 -14.63 1.11 5.59
CA ILE A 668 -14.05 0.24 6.64
C ILE A 668 -15.09 -0.05 7.74
N GLY A 669 -15.86 0.96 8.15
CA GLY A 669 -16.92 0.78 9.15
C GLY A 669 -18.01 -0.20 8.71
N LEU A 670 -18.38 -0.20 7.43
CA LEU A 670 -19.36 -1.15 6.90
C LEU A 670 -18.79 -2.58 6.83
N VAL A 671 -17.54 -2.73 6.37
CA VAL A 671 -16.86 -4.04 6.37
C VAL A 671 -16.71 -4.57 7.79
N GLN A 672 -16.38 -3.71 8.76
CA GLN A 672 -16.31 -4.12 10.16
C GLN A 672 -17.66 -4.59 10.70
N LYS A 673 -18.77 -3.93 10.34
CA LYS A 673 -20.10 -4.42 10.71
C LYS A 673 -20.39 -5.80 10.12
N ILE A 674 -19.97 -6.05 8.87
CA ILE A 674 -20.05 -7.38 8.25
C ILE A 674 -19.21 -8.40 9.04
N VAL A 675 -18.00 -8.03 9.44
CA VAL A 675 -17.11 -8.86 10.27
C VAL A 675 -17.74 -9.15 11.64
N ASN A 676 -18.31 -8.13 12.27
CA ASN A 676 -18.96 -8.28 13.56
C ASN A 676 -20.12 -9.27 13.54
N THR A 677 -20.87 -9.38 12.44
CA THR A 677 -21.92 -10.40 12.34
C THR A 677 -21.39 -11.82 12.36
N ALA A 678 -20.18 -12.04 11.85
CA ALA A 678 -19.54 -13.36 11.89
C ALA A 678 -19.10 -13.76 13.31
N PHE A 679 -19.00 -12.81 14.25
CA PHE A 679 -18.49 -13.05 15.61
C PHE A 679 -19.50 -12.87 16.73
N VAL A 680 -20.71 -12.35 16.46
CA VAL A 680 -21.69 -12.02 17.50
C VAL A 680 -23.02 -12.78 17.35
N LYS A 681 -23.57 -13.20 18.48
CA LYS A 681 -24.87 -13.86 18.63
C LYS A 681 -26.02 -12.87 18.45
N ILE A 682 -26.44 -12.40 17.28
CA ILE A 682 -27.61 -11.50 17.28
C ILE A 682 -28.45 -11.55 15.99
N GLY A 683 -29.74 -11.85 16.11
CA GLY A 683 -30.72 -11.80 15.01
C GLY A 683 -31.11 -10.39 14.55
N ARG A 684 -30.90 -9.34 15.35
CA ARG A 684 -31.23 -7.94 15.00
C ARG A 684 -30.18 -7.24 14.16
N LEU A 685 -28.91 -7.58 14.31
CA LEU A 685 -27.80 -6.92 13.60
C LEU A 685 -27.85 -7.10 12.08
N ARG A 686 -28.53 -8.10 11.60
CA ARG A 686 -28.66 -8.49 10.21
C ARG A 686 -29.54 -7.55 9.40
N GLU A 687 -30.72 -7.27 9.93
CA GLU A 687 -31.64 -6.31 9.33
C GLU A 687 -31.00 -4.93 9.29
N GLU A 688 -30.21 -4.62 10.30
CA GLU A 688 -29.47 -3.34 10.41
C GLU A 688 -28.34 -3.24 9.39
N ILE A 689 -27.57 -4.32 9.12
CA ILE A 689 -26.52 -4.32 8.10
C ILE A 689 -27.11 -4.24 6.70
N ASP A 690 -28.14 -5.05 6.40
CA ASP A 690 -28.84 -4.99 5.10
C ASP A 690 -29.46 -3.60 4.89
N TYR A 691 -30.04 -3.02 5.94
CA TYR A 691 -30.56 -1.65 5.92
C TYR A 691 -29.43 -0.65 5.68
N GLN A 692 -28.32 -0.73 6.38
CA GLN A 692 -27.20 0.20 6.24
C GLN A 692 -26.48 0.09 4.90
N MET A 693 -26.36 -1.12 4.35
CA MET A 693 -25.79 -1.29 3.01
C MET A 693 -26.69 -0.71 1.93
N ARG A 694 -28.00 -0.97 2.02
CA ARG A 694 -28.99 -0.38 1.10
C ARG A 694 -29.00 1.14 1.25
N THR A 695 -28.92 1.64 2.47
CA THR A 695 -28.90 3.08 2.76
C THR A 695 -27.62 3.72 2.29
N ALA A 696 -26.46 3.06 2.44
CA ALA A 696 -25.17 3.56 1.95
C ALA A 696 -25.14 3.61 0.41
N ALA A 697 -25.66 2.57 -0.26
CA ALA A 697 -25.76 2.55 -1.72
C ALA A 697 -26.74 3.62 -2.23
N ALA A 698 -27.92 3.71 -1.65
CA ALA A 698 -28.92 4.73 -1.99
C ALA A 698 -28.44 6.14 -1.69
N ALA A 699 -27.72 6.33 -0.57
CA ALA A 699 -27.11 7.61 -0.24
C ALA A 699 -26.00 8.00 -1.21
N PHE A 700 -25.16 7.05 -1.62
CA PHE A 700 -24.14 7.30 -2.64
C PHE A 700 -24.78 7.75 -3.95
N GLU A 701 -25.77 7.02 -4.47
CA GLU A 701 -26.50 7.38 -5.70
C GLU A 701 -27.18 8.76 -5.59
N SER A 702 -27.90 8.99 -4.49
CA SER A 702 -28.61 10.25 -4.25
C SER A 702 -27.65 11.43 -4.13
N HIS A 703 -26.58 11.30 -3.34
CA HIS A 703 -25.59 12.37 -3.18
C HIS A 703 -24.79 12.62 -4.45
N SER A 704 -24.43 11.55 -5.20
CA SER A 704 -23.74 11.68 -6.48
C SER A 704 -24.59 12.45 -7.48
N ARG A 705 -25.86 12.08 -7.60
CA ARG A 705 -26.82 12.78 -8.47
C ARG A 705 -26.98 14.25 -8.07
N ALA A 706 -27.21 14.53 -6.79
CA ALA A 706 -27.38 15.89 -6.30
C ALA A 706 -26.12 16.75 -6.53
N LYS A 707 -24.92 16.21 -6.32
CA LYS A 707 -23.66 16.93 -6.57
C LYS A 707 -23.43 17.19 -8.05
N LEU A 708 -23.75 16.25 -8.93
CA LEU A 708 -23.69 16.43 -10.37
C LEU A 708 -24.70 17.48 -10.84
N GLU A 709 -25.95 17.40 -10.39
CA GLU A 709 -27.00 18.37 -10.70
C GLU A 709 -26.62 19.79 -10.24
N GLN A 710 -26.08 19.93 -9.03
CA GLN A 710 -25.60 21.22 -8.53
C GLN A 710 -24.43 21.76 -9.35
N ALA A 711 -23.47 20.90 -9.73
CA ALA A 711 -22.34 21.34 -10.52
C ALA A 711 -22.74 21.75 -11.95
N LEU A 712 -23.67 21.01 -12.58
CA LEU A 712 -24.24 21.34 -13.87
C LEU A 712 -25.03 22.66 -13.83
N ALA A 713 -25.88 22.85 -12.83
CA ALA A 713 -26.65 24.11 -12.66
C ALA A 713 -25.74 25.32 -12.43
N LYS A 714 -24.65 25.17 -11.68
CA LYS A 714 -23.64 26.23 -11.51
C LYS A 714 -22.93 26.56 -12.83
N ARG A 715 -22.62 25.57 -13.63
CA ARG A 715 -22.00 25.75 -14.95
C ARG A 715 -22.94 26.48 -15.89
N GLU A 716 -24.20 26.08 -15.97
CA GLU A 716 -25.22 26.73 -16.75
C GLU A 716 -25.44 28.20 -16.37
N ALA A 717 -25.51 28.46 -15.04
CA ALA A 717 -25.64 29.81 -14.51
C ALA A 717 -24.40 30.70 -14.75
N ALA A 718 -23.23 30.13 -14.94
CA ALA A 718 -22.00 30.87 -15.28
C ALA A 718 -21.85 31.12 -16.78
N ALA A 719 -22.57 30.38 -17.64
CA ALA A 719 -22.59 30.52 -19.07
C ALA A 719 -23.66 31.53 -19.58
N THR A 720 -24.64 31.86 -18.71
CA THR A 720 -25.62 32.94 -18.87
C THR A 720 -25.15 34.24 -18.26
#